data_81c14ea797ed092cd844375e3bebd923
#
_entry.id   81c14ea797ed092cd844375e3bebd923
#
_cell.length_a   1.000
_cell.length_b   1.000
_cell.length_c   1.000
_cell.angle_alpha   90.00
_cell.angle_beta   90.00
_cell.angle_gamma   90.00
#
_symmetry.space_group_name_H-M   'P 1'
#
loop_
_entity.id
_entity.type
_entity.pdbx_description
1 polymer ?
#
loop_
_entity_poly.entity_id
_entity_poly.type
_entity_poly.pdbx_seq_one_letter_code
_entity_poly.pdbx_strand_id
1 'polypeptide(L)'
;SRKGLGLEVEYRYYQWANPLAEDIIFLIYKVTNKSPKDLNEVIFGMWGDPHIGGPSDWRDDLSYFDRDINMVYCWDEDGSATGSSRKPGYFGYKFLESPGNPFDQIDNDNDNMIDESRNNGIDDDDDWDPEKDDVGIDGVPNTGDRGEGDGLPTAGDPFDIREPGEPNYEWTDLDESDMVGLTGFASPAFSGTTIADDNRVFNEFLQPGSFDSANATQSGDYVFIYSSGPLDLPAGETRRFSIALLVGEDYDDLTLNALTAQDIYERNYQFAKPPAKPTVTVIPGDEKVTLFWDSIAEESLDPISNKYDFEGYVIYRSTDPQFLDHQTITDDYGSKFLFEPLKMINGAPARFDLINDYYGLSPIEYPGRGTSYILGDNTGLVHSFIDSNNVYNGQNYYYAVVSYDHGDTELKIPPSECSKTITINPETNELILDVNTAKIMPRSPSPGYVPGNILDNYIQHKAGVATGSIHLEVVGPDEIENNNQFQLSFKDSPTRYSVKDLNPVEEKVIIRLDQYIGLSKLNIVPESVQIIDGDGTEYVLGSDFEILGDIGKLKGLSTGSMLNGSEYVVTYVYFPVIDSEHVNSEDLNPIFDGIKITVQDVELDLDDNRTGWKTSTLSNWIPDVIPFNNADQFMYPADYE
;
A
#
# COMPACT_ATOMS: atom_id res chain seq x y z
N SER A 1 20.27 -39.15 -7.18
CA SER A 1 19.49 -37.96 -6.77
C SER A 1 19.77 -37.70 -5.29
N ARG A 2 20.26 -36.50 -4.96
CA ARG A 2 20.40 -36.06 -3.57
C ARG A 2 18.98 -35.95 -2.98
N LYS A 3 18.73 -36.65 -1.89
CA LYS A 3 17.48 -36.48 -1.15
C LYS A 3 17.59 -35.20 -0.35
N GLY A 4 16.52 -34.41 -0.31
CA GLY A 4 16.48 -33.19 0.50
C GLY A 4 16.72 -33.50 1.99
N LEU A 5 17.19 -32.47 2.73
CA LEU A 5 17.48 -32.58 4.17
C LEU A 5 16.21 -32.64 5.04
N GLY A 6 15.03 -32.44 4.46
CA GLY A 6 13.77 -32.34 5.20
C GLY A 6 13.55 -30.99 5.86
N LEU A 7 14.15 -29.97 5.29
CA LEU A 7 13.89 -28.58 5.69
C LEU A 7 12.65 -28.03 4.97
N GLU A 8 11.83 -27.31 5.72
CA GLU A 8 10.79 -26.44 5.18
C GLU A 8 11.27 -25.00 5.32
N VAL A 9 11.24 -24.26 4.23
CA VAL A 9 11.64 -22.85 4.20
C VAL A 9 10.43 -22.02 3.82
N GLU A 10 9.92 -21.23 4.76
CA GLU A 10 8.98 -20.15 4.49
C GLU A 10 9.78 -18.88 4.31
N TYR A 11 9.51 -18.14 3.24
CA TYR A 11 10.07 -16.81 3.06
C TYR A 11 8.96 -15.79 2.86
N ARG A 12 9.15 -14.59 3.39
CA ARG A 12 8.29 -13.44 3.20
C ARG A 12 9.13 -12.28 2.71
N TYR A 13 8.54 -11.45 1.88
CA TYR A 13 9.16 -10.19 1.48
C TYR A 13 8.19 -9.04 1.73
N TYR A 14 8.76 -7.89 2.08
CA TYR A 14 8.04 -6.65 2.29
C TYR A 14 8.72 -5.54 1.50
N GLN A 15 7.93 -4.67 0.92
CA GLN A 15 8.35 -3.44 0.27
C GLN A 15 7.25 -2.41 0.50
N TRP A 16 7.63 -1.18 0.75
CA TRP A 16 6.72 -0.06 0.94
C TRP A 16 6.91 0.96 -0.17
N ALA A 17 5.84 1.66 -0.55
CA ALA A 17 5.86 2.75 -1.51
C ALA A 17 6.17 4.11 -0.87
N ASN A 18 6.54 4.12 0.41
CA ASN A 18 7.02 5.32 1.09
C ASN A 18 8.38 5.71 0.53
N PRO A 19 8.65 7.01 0.23
CA PRO A 19 9.92 7.48 -0.30
C PRO A 19 11.16 7.08 0.52
N LEU A 20 11.00 6.85 1.81
CA LEU A 20 12.10 6.38 2.67
C LEU A 20 12.41 4.88 2.50
N ALA A 21 11.48 4.08 1.98
CA ALA A 21 11.61 2.63 1.95
C ALA A 21 11.32 2.02 0.56
N GLU A 22 11.11 2.84 -0.48
CA GLU A 22 10.79 2.35 -1.83
C GLU A 22 11.96 1.55 -2.46
N ASP A 23 13.18 1.87 -2.05
CA ASP A 23 14.42 1.22 -2.51
C ASP A 23 14.89 0.07 -1.61
N ILE A 24 14.03 -0.39 -0.71
CA ILE A 24 14.32 -1.45 0.28
C ILE A 24 13.36 -2.62 0.08
N ILE A 25 13.91 -3.83 -0.04
CA ILE A 25 13.13 -5.07 -0.03
C ILE A 25 13.59 -5.94 1.13
N PHE A 26 12.73 -6.16 2.10
CA PHE A 26 12.99 -7.04 3.23
C PHE A 26 12.71 -8.49 2.87
N LEU A 27 13.62 -9.39 3.21
CA LEU A 27 13.48 -10.83 3.04
C LEU A 27 13.60 -11.50 4.41
N ILE A 28 12.54 -12.17 4.83
CA ILE A 28 12.49 -12.89 6.09
C ILE A 28 12.36 -14.38 5.80
N TYR A 29 13.30 -15.16 6.31
CA TYR A 29 13.34 -16.61 6.16
C TYR A 29 13.04 -17.30 7.48
N LYS A 30 12.10 -18.24 7.46
CA LYS A 30 11.87 -19.18 8.56
C LYS A 30 12.25 -20.56 8.07
N VAL A 31 13.28 -21.13 8.67
CA VAL A 31 13.81 -22.45 8.32
C VAL A 31 13.42 -23.44 9.39
N THR A 32 12.55 -24.40 9.06
CA THR A 32 12.06 -25.43 9.99
C THR A 32 12.65 -26.79 9.63
N ASN A 33 13.23 -27.47 10.60
CA ASN A 33 13.67 -28.86 10.45
C ASN A 33 12.47 -29.81 10.57
N LYS A 34 11.91 -30.25 9.46
CA LYS A 34 10.83 -31.26 9.42
C LYS A 34 11.36 -32.70 9.41
N SER A 35 12.67 -32.87 9.42
CA SER A 35 13.26 -34.22 9.52
C SER A 35 13.16 -34.78 10.94
N PRO A 36 13.25 -36.10 11.13
CA PRO A 36 13.27 -36.71 12.47
C PRO A 36 14.66 -36.68 13.14
N LYS A 37 15.60 -35.90 12.59
CA LYS A 37 16.99 -35.85 13.08
C LYS A 37 17.35 -34.39 13.37
N ASP A 38 18.12 -34.21 14.42
CA ASP A 38 18.78 -32.95 14.68
C ASP A 38 19.85 -32.68 13.61
N LEU A 39 19.92 -31.45 13.17
CA LEU A 39 20.93 -30.99 12.25
C LEU A 39 21.87 -30.07 13.03
N ASN A 40 23.12 -30.48 13.16
CA ASN A 40 24.15 -29.76 13.89
C ASN A 40 25.03 -29.00 12.88
N GLU A 41 25.64 -27.92 13.32
CA GLU A 41 26.55 -27.07 12.54
C GLU A 41 25.91 -26.57 11.23
N VAL A 42 24.65 -26.12 11.31
CA VAL A 42 23.96 -25.51 10.18
C VAL A 42 24.47 -24.08 10.00
N ILE A 43 24.81 -23.72 8.77
CA ILE A 43 25.18 -22.35 8.41
C ILE A 43 24.15 -21.84 7.43
N PHE A 44 23.56 -20.69 7.73
CA PHE A 44 22.76 -19.94 6.77
C PHE A 44 23.69 -19.10 5.89
N GLY A 45 23.67 -19.35 4.59
CA GLY A 45 24.49 -18.62 3.61
C GLY A 45 23.61 -17.87 2.62
N MET A 46 23.93 -16.60 2.39
CA MET A 46 23.35 -15.81 1.32
C MET A 46 24.37 -15.60 0.22
N TRP A 47 23.97 -15.90 -1.00
CA TRP A 47 24.81 -15.73 -2.18
C TRP A 47 24.20 -14.68 -3.10
N GLY A 48 25.02 -13.74 -3.57
CA GLY A 48 24.66 -12.70 -4.50
C GLY A 48 25.62 -12.67 -5.70
N ASP A 49 25.04 -12.41 -6.87
CA ASP A 49 25.74 -12.29 -8.17
C ASP A 49 25.13 -11.10 -8.93
N PRO A 50 25.29 -9.87 -8.42
CA PRO A 50 24.78 -8.68 -9.08
C PRO A 50 25.63 -8.36 -10.30
N HIS A 51 24.96 -8.02 -11.39
CA HIS A 51 25.58 -7.46 -12.59
C HIS A 51 25.15 -6.00 -12.69
N ILE A 52 25.95 -5.10 -12.16
CA ILE A 52 25.67 -3.67 -12.20
C ILE A 52 25.88 -3.18 -13.65
N GLY A 53 25.00 -2.31 -14.14
CA GLY A 53 25.04 -1.88 -15.56
C GLY A 53 24.34 -2.84 -16.54
N GLY A 54 24.00 -4.06 -16.11
CA GLY A 54 23.20 -5.02 -16.86
C GLY A 54 23.92 -6.30 -17.32
N PRO A 55 23.22 -7.20 -18.04
CA PRO A 55 23.70 -8.56 -18.31
C PRO A 55 25.00 -8.67 -19.13
N SER A 56 25.43 -7.61 -19.76
CA SER A 56 26.67 -7.58 -20.59
C SER A 56 27.79 -6.75 -19.94
N ASP A 57 27.58 -6.19 -18.78
CA ASP A 57 28.36 -5.17 -18.10
C ASP A 57 28.81 -5.62 -16.71
N TRP A 58 29.26 -6.85 -16.61
CA TRP A 58 29.60 -7.52 -15.36
C TRP A 58 31.11 -7.61 -15.09
N ARG A 59 31.94 -7.04 -15.96
CA ARG A 59 33.40 -7.26 -15.92
C ARG A 59 34.16 -6.19 -15.18
N ASP A 60 33.49 -5.11 -14.88
CA ASP A 60 34.01 -3.93 -14.22
C ASP A 60 33.26 -3.56 -12.94
N ASP A 61 32.53 -4.52 -12.41
CA ASP A 61 31.92 -4.39 -11.09
C ASP A 61 32.98 -4.35 -9.99
N LEU A 62 32.70 -3.53 -8.98
CA LEU A 62 33.42 -3.44 -7.73
C LEU A 62 32.52 -3.84 -6.58
N SER A 63 33.08 -4.34 -5.49
CA SER A 63 32.33 -4.69 -4.30
C SER A 63 33.07 -4.34 -3.02
N TYR A 64 32.34 -4.04 -1.97
CA TYR A 64 32.86 -3.80 -0.64
C TYR A 64 31.94 -4.38 0.44
N PHE A 65 32.52 -4.84 1.53
CA PHE A 65 31.80 -5.27 2.72
C PHE A 65 32.09 -4.29 3.86
N ASP A 66 31.04 -3.58 4.24
CA ASP A 66 31.04 -2.67 5.37
C ASP A 66 30.59 -3.42 6.62
N ARG A 67 31.54 -3.61 7.56
CA ARG A 67 31.30 -4.37 8.79
C ARG A 67 30.51 -3.61 9.82
N ASP A 68 30.64 -2.27 9.85
CA ASP A 68 30.01 -1.44 10.89
C ASP A 68 28.47 -1.41 10.72
N ILE A 69 27.99 -1.60 9.48
CA ILE A 69 26.57 -1.67 9.18
C ILE A 69 26.14 -3.02 8.61
N ASN A 70 27.00 -4.04 8.67
CA ASN A 70 26.74 -5.40 8.18
C ASN A 70 26.14 -5.43 6.76
N MET A 71 26.73 -4.66 5.83
CA MET A 71 26.27 -4.52 4.46
C MET A 71 27.36 -4.86 3.46
N VAL A 72 27.05 -5.76 2.49
CA VAL A 72 27.85 -5.88 1.26
C VAL A 72 27.16 -5.08 0.18
N TYR A 73 27.95 -4.34 -0.64
CA TYR A 73 27.43 -3.59 -1.76
C TYR A 73 28.34 -3.63 -2.97
N CYS A 74 27.73 -3.41 -4.15
CA CYS A 74 28.39 -3.44 -5.44
C CYS A 74 28.04 -2.20 -6.25
N TRP A 75 28.98 -1.76 -7.09
CA TRP A 75 28.80 -0.66 -8.02
C TRP A 75 29.65 -0.88 -9.28
N ASP A 76 29.33 -0.18 -10.34
CA ASP A 76 30.03 -0.20 -11.61
C ASP A 76 31.24 0.76 -11.59
N GLU A 77 32.44 0.31 -12.05
CA GLU A 77 33.68 1.12 -11.97
C GLU A 77 33.65 2.31 -12.94
N ASP A 78 33.14 2.12 -14.17
CA ASP A 78 33.16 3.17 -15.19
C ASP A 78 31.90 4.05 -15.17
N GLY A 79 30.88 3.67 -14.39
CA GLY A 79 29.64 4.41 -14.22
C GLY A 79 28.77 4.42 -15.46
N SER A 80 28.89 3.43 -16.34
CA SER A 80 28.10 3.30 -17.56
C SER A 80 27.33 1.97 -17.58
N ALA A 81 26.25 1.92 -18.33
CA ALA A 81 25.43 0.73 -18.48
C ALA A 81 25.28 0.35 -19.95
N THR A 82 25.50 -0.91 -20.28
CA THR A 82 25.37 -1.38 -21.65
C THR A 82 23.98 -1.14 -22.23
N GLY A 83 23.90 -0.30 -23.26
CA GLY A 83 22.66 0.00 -23.96
C GLY A 83 21.76 1.03 -23.26
N SER A 84 22.23 1.67 -22.21
CA SER A 84 21.55 2.75 -21.48
C SER A 84 22.41 4.01 -21.44
N SER A 85 21.76 5.16 -21.42
CA SER A 85 22.43 6.45 -21.14
C SER A 85 22.34 6.83 -19.65
N ARG A 86 21.71 6.01 -18.83
CA ARG A 86 21.61 6.21 -17.39
C ARG A 86 22.83 5.63 -16.71
N LYS A 87 23.35 6.33 -15.71
CA LYS A 87 24.38 5.81 -14.82
C LYS A 87 23.75 4.69 -13.98
N PRO A 88 24.39 3.52 -13.85
CA PRO A 88 23.95 2.50 -12.92
C PRO A 88 24.10 3.01 -11.49
N GLY A 89 23.20 2.58 -10.61
CA GLY A 89 23.26 2.86 -9.18
C GLY A 89 24.10 1.83 -8.43
N TYR A 90 23.93 1.83 -7.12
CA TYR A 90 24.52 0.89 -6.18
C TYR A 90 23.50 -0.17 -5.78
N PHE A 91 23.96 -1.36 -5.47
CA PHE A 91 23.13 -2.45 -4.99
C PHE A 91 23.76 -3.08 -3.76
N GLY A 92 22.96 -3.32 -2.70
CA GLY A 92 23.44 -3.84 -1.44
C GLY A 92 22.59 -4.96 -0.86
N TYR A 93 23.22 -5.78 -0.02
CA TYR A 93 22.59 -6.71 0.89
C TYR A 93 22.97 -6.34 2.31
N LYS A 94 21.97 -5.96 3.11
CA LYS A 94 22.16 -5.70 4.54
C LYS A 94 21.66 -6.90 5.34
N PHE A 95 22.48 -7.35 6.25
CA PHE A 95 22.10 -8.35 7.25
C PHE A 95 21.35 -7.66 8.40
N LEU A 96 20.25 -8.28 8.86
CA LEU A 96 19.39 -7.72 9.89
C LEU A 96 19.21 -8.65 11.09
N GLU A 97 19.09 -9.97 10.86
CA GLU A 97 18.73 -10.90 11.94
C GLU A 97 19.30 -12.30 11.71
N SER A 98 19.77 -12.89 12.79
CA SER A 98 20.12 -14.31 12.88
C SER A 98 19.63 -14.92 14.20
N PRO A 99 19.57 -16.26 14.30
CA PRO A 99 19.27 -16.90 15.56
C PRO A 99 20.36 -16.73 16.60
N GLY A 100 19.97 -16.70 17.87
CA GLY A 100 20.77 -16.90 19.05
C GLY A 100 20.14 -17.94 19.97
N ASN A 101 20.81 -18.32 21.06
CA ASN A 101 20.24 -19.19 22.06
C ASN A 101 20.70 -18.75 23.47
N PRO A 102 19.95 -17.89 24.15
CA PRO A 102 20.34 -17.29 25.42
C PRO A 102 20.29 -18.26 26.62
N PHE A 103 20.37 -19.56 26.40
CA PHE A 103 20.26 -20.59 27.46
C PHE A 103 21.22 -21.77 27.29
N ASP A 104 22.24 -21.68 26.46
CA ASP A 104 23.13 -22.81 26.18
C ASP A 104 24.53 -22.69 26.80
N GLN A 105 24.79 -21.59 27.51
CA GLN A 105 26.06 -21.27 28.17
C GLN A 105 27.22 -21.08 27.17
N ILE A 106 26.90 -20.60 25.98
CA ILE A 106 27.85 -20.29 24.92
C ILE A 106 27.63 -18.84 24.57
N ASP A 107 28.68 -18.07 24.43
CA ASP A 107 28.72 -16.78 23.79
C ASP A 107 28.52 -17.01 22.28
N ASN A 108 27.30 -16.83 21.79
CA ASN A 108 26.93 -17.19 20.41
C ASN A 108 27.33 -16.14 19.39
N ASP A 109 27.54 -14.88 19.78
CA ASP A 109 27.94 -13.79 18.89
C ASP A 109 29.42 -13.34 19.07
N ASN A 110 30.09 -13.85 20.12
CA ASN A 110 31.48 -13.60 20.46
C ASN A 110 31.79 -12.16 20.94
N ASP A 111 30.88 -11.55 21.65
CA ASP A 111 31.06 -10.24 22.28
C ASP A 111 31.69 -10.33 23.69
N ASN A 112 31.80 -11.52 24.27
CA ASN A 112 32.29 -11.94 25.58
C ASN A 112 31.25 -11.90 26.71
N MET A 113 29.99 -11.69 26.41
CA MET A 113 28.88 -11.98 27.29
C MET A 113 28.39 -13.42 27.02
N ILE A 114 27.53 -13.98 27.82
CA ILE A 114 27.07 -15.35 27.69
C ILE A 114 25.59 -15.41 28.05
N ASP A 115 24.78 -15.96 27.15
CA ASP A 115 23.36 -16.17 27.37
C ASP A 115 22.57 -14.84 27.57
N GLU A 116 22.90 -13.79 26.83
CA GLU A 116 22.15 -12.54 26.84
C GLU A 116 20.70 -12.77 26.39
N SER A 117 19.77 -12.18 27.11
CA SER A 117 18.36 -12.35 26.82
C SER A 117 17.54 -11.15 27.26
N ARG A 118 16.90 -10.50 26.32
CA ARG A 118 15.97 -9.38 26.55
C ARG A 118 14.84 -9.66 27.55
N ASN A 119 14.63 -10.92 27.92
CA ASN A 119 13.55 -11.33 28.84
C ASN A 119 14.06 -11.83 30.20
N ASN A 120 15.38 -11.72 30.48
CA ASN A 120 15.96 -12.19 31.73
C ASN A 120 15.88 -11.16 32.86
N GLY A 121 15.60 -9.87 32.54
CA GLY A 121 15.56 -8.77 33.50
C GLY A 121 16.96 -8.34 33.99
N ILE A 122 18.00 -8.59 33.19
CA ILE A 122 19.39 -8.20 33.40
C ILE A 122 19.75 -7.27 32.24
N ASP A 123 20.34 -6.15 32.53
CA ASP A 123 20.98 -5.22 31.60
C ASP A 123 22.37 -5.81 31.31
N ASP A 124 22.50 -6.53 30.19
CA ASP A 124 23.70 -7.31 29.90
C ASP A 124 24.82 -6.42 29.31
N ASP A 125 24.51 -5.29 28.66
CA ASP A 125 25.48 -4.36 28.08
C ASP A 125 25.74 -3.08 28.91
N ASP A 126 25.08 -2.94 30.08
CA ASP A 126 25.23 -1.84 31.03
C ASP A 126 24.78 -0.46 30.48
N ASP A 127 23.76 -0.40 29.59
CA ASP A 127 23.29 0.89 29.03
C ASP A 127 21.92 1.34 29.55
N TRP A 128 21.15 0.48 30.24
CA TRP A 128 19.90 0.82 30.91
C TRP A 128 20.11 1.56 32.23
N ASP A 129 19.50 2.73 32.38
CA ASP A 129 19.62 3.60 33.57
C ASP A 129 18.30 3.60 34.37
N PRO A 130 18.23 2.94 35.54
CA PRO A 130 17.00 2.87 36.34
C PRO A 130 16.45 4.23 36.79
N GLU A 131 17.19 5.33 36.69
CA GLU A 131 16.70 6.67 37.01
C GLU A 131 15.99 7.34 35.81
N LYS A 132 16.15 6.79 34.58
CA LYS A 132 15.65 7.37 33.34
C LYS A 132 14.78 6.42 32.55
N ASP A 133 15.19 5.15 32.52
CA ASP A 133 14.68 4.18 31.56
C ASP A 133 13.65 3.22 32.19
N ASP A 134 13.50 3.20 33.53
CA ASP A 134 12.48 2.44 34.28
C ASP A 134 11.10 3.10 34.12
N VAL A 135 10.53 2.98 32.90
CA VAL A 135 9.29 3.65 32.48
C VAL A 135 8.17 2.67 32.09
N GLY A 136 8.44 1.37 32.25
CA GLY A 136 7.48 0.30 31.98
C GLY A 136 7.45 -0.19 30.53
N ILE A 137 6.70 -1.25 30.30
CA ILE A 137 6.70 -2.02 29.05
C ILE A 137 6.23 -1.20 27.83
N ASP A 138 5.46 -0.15 28.03
CA ASP A 138 4.99 0.71 26.94
C ASP A 138 6.02 1.80 26.56
N GLY A 139 7.16 1.86 27.25
CA GLY A 139 8.23 2.84 27.02
C GLY A 139 7.86 4.29 27.36
N VAL A 140 6.72 4.52 28.03
CA VAL A 140 6.20 5.86 28.32
C VAL A 140 6.08 6.08 29.82
N PRO A 141 6.75 7.10 30.41
CA PRO A 141 6.74 7.32 31.83
C PRO A 141 5.37 7.77 32.37
N ASN A 142 5.02 7.32 33.56
CA ASN A 142 3.81 7.66 34.35
C ASN A 142 2.49 7.11 33.75
N THR A 143 2.52 6.01 33.08
CA THR A 143 1.34 5.29 32.61
C THR A 143 0.83 4.27 33.61
N GLY A 144 1.70 3.78 34.51
CA GLY A 144 1.39 2.82 35.56
C GLY A 144 1.24 1.40 35.03
N ASP A 145 1.91 1.07 33.97
CA ASP A 145 1.93 -0.23 33.31
C ASP A 145 2.92 -1.23 33.95
N ARG A 146 3.10 -2.36 33.32
CA ARG A 146 3.97 -3.43 33.83
C ARG A 146 5.46 -3.00 33.71
N GLY A 147 6.20 -3.15 34.83
CA GLY A 147 7.63 -2.82 34.91
C GLY A 147 7.90 -1.41 35.41
N GLU A 148 7.00 -0.44 35.21
CA GLU A 148 7.26 0.94 35.56
C GLU A 148 7.58 1.14 37.06
N GLY A 149 8.78 1.64 37.35
CA GLY A 149 9.22 1.99 38.70
C GLY A 149 9.57 0.80 39.58
N ASP A 150 9.85 -0.37 39.02
CA ASP A 150 10.19 -1.58 39.78
C ASP A 150 11.71 -1.80 39.94
N GLY A 151 12.53 -1.04 39.23
CA GLY A 151 14.00 -1.08 39.29
C GLY A 151 14.63 -2.26 38.57
N LEU A 152 13.88 -2.88 37.65
CA LEU A 152 14.37 -3.96 36.79
C LEU A 152 14.04 -3.64 35.34
N PRO A 153 14.96 -3.88 34.40
CA PRO A 153 14.68 -3.65 32.99
C PRO A 153 13.57 -4.57 32.49
N THR A 154 12.66 -4.02 31.69
CA THR A 154 11.46 -4.69 31.18
C THR A 154 11.45 -4.70 29.67
N ALA A 155 11.73 -5.85 29.07
CA ALA A 155 11.63 -6.05 27.62
C ALA A 155 10.20 -5.96 27.12
N GLY A 156 10.02 -5.51 25.89
CA GLY A 156 8.75 -5.44 25.21
C GLY A 156 8.19 -6.80 24.77
N ASP A 157 6.99 -6.76 24.19
CA ASP A 157 6.39 -7.90 23.50
C ASP A 157 6.63 -7.76 21.98
N PRO A 158 7.38 -8.66 21.34
CA PRO A 158 7.65 -8.61 19.91
C PRO A 158 6.40 -8.74 19.04
N PHE A 159 5.25 -9.07 19.60
CA PHE A 159 3.98 -9.20 18.89
C PHE A 159 2.99 -8.09 19.21
N ASP A 160 3.28 -7.22 20.17
CA ASP A 160 2.45 -6.06 20.52
C ASP A 160 3.26 -4.75 20.46
N ILE A 161 3.02 -3.97 19.42
CA ILE A 161 3.66 -2.66 19.22
C ILE A 161 3.45 -1.66 20.36
N ARG A 162 2.38 -1.83 21.14
CA ARG A 162 2.08 -0.95 22.29
C ARG A 162 2.93 -1.28 23.50
N GLU A 163 3.70 -2.35 23.40
CA GLU A 163 4.59 -2.86 24.42
C GLU A 163 6.02 -3.00 23.87
N PRO A 164 6.68 -1.90 23.45
CA PRO A 164 8.00 -1.95 22.83
C PRO A 164 9.12 -2.37 23.81
N GLY A 165 8.89 -2.22 25.11
CA GLY A 165 9.89 -2.33 26.15
C GLY A 165 10.40 -0.98 26.62
N GLU A 166 11.22 -1.00 27.64
CA GLU A 166 11.87 0.18 28.20
C GLU A 166 13.01 0.66 27.29
N PRO A 167 13.27 1.98 27.21
CA PRO A 167 14.42 2.51 26.49
C PRO A 167 15.72 1.83 26.94
N ASN A 168 16.59 1.51 25.98
CA ASN A 168 17.84 0.76 26.22
C ASN A 168 17.61 -0.66 26.79
N TYR A 169 16.43 -1.22 26.57
CA TYR A 169 16.06 -2.61 26.85
C TYR A 169 14.83 -3.04 26.02
N GLU A 170 14.67 -2.43 24.86
CA GLU A 170 13.55 -2.79 23.97
C GLU A 170 13.74 -4.21 23.43
N TRP A 171 12.63 -4.85 23.06
CA TRP A 171 12.68 -6.17 22.40
C TRP A 171 13.44 -6.15 21.05
N THR A 172 13.70 -4.96 20.49
CA THR A 172 14.53 -4.74 19.29
C THR A 172 16.01 -4.55 19.62
N ASP A 173 16.37 -4.43 20.89
CA ASP A 173 17.75 -4.30 21.33
C ASP A 173 18.54 -5.57 21.04
N LEU A 174 19.54 -5.47 20.17
CA LEU A 174 20.34 -6.60 19.72
C LEU A 174 21.49 -6.90 20.68
N ASP A 175 21.99 -5.87 21.37
CA ASP A 175 23.10 -5.99 22.29
C ASP A 175 22.65 -6.71 23.59
N GLU A 176 21.35 -6.73 23.84
CA GLU A 176 20.67 -7.57 24.84
C GLU A 176 20.30 -8.97 24.33
N SER A 177 20.92 -9.47 23.27
CA SER A 177 20.50 -10.71 22.63
C SER A 177 21.68 -11.48 22.07
N ASP A 178 21.91 -12.66 22.59
CA ASP A 178 22.94 -13.61 22.15
C ASP A 178 22.71 -14.09 20.70
N MET A 179 22.73 -13.13 19.77
CA MET A 179 22.47 -13.35 18.35
C MET A 179 23.77 -13.79 17.66
N VAL A 180 23.75 -14.91 16.95
CA VAL A 180 24.91 -15.44 16.20
C VAL A 180 25.53 -14.40 15.24
N GLY A 181 24.75 -13.48 14.74
CA GLY A 181 25.22 -12.42 13.86
C GLY A 181 25.77 -12.93 12.53
N LEU A 182 26.54 -12.08 11.87
CA LEU A 182 27.24 -12.40 10.64
C LEU A 182 28.63 -12.99 10.96
N THR A 183 28.82 -14.27 10.72
CA THR A 183 30.03 -14.99 11.11
C THR A 183 31.08 -15.11 10.02
N GLY A 184 30.76 -14.82 8.79
CA GLY A 184 31.73 -14.88 7.67
C GLY A 184 31.28 -14.14 6.42
N PHE A 185 32.27 -13.66 5.68
CA PHE A 185 32.08 -13.03 4.38
C PHE A 185 33.19 -13.43 3.39
N ALA A 186 32.79 -13.77 2.15
CA ALA A 186 33.73 -14.05 1.07
C ALA A 186 33.25 -13.43 -0.25
N SER A 187 34.21 -12.90 -1.02
CA SER A 187 33.93 -12.34 -2.37
C SER A 187 34.87 -12.94 -3.41
N PRO A 188 34.65 -14.21 -3.80
CA PRO A 188 35.46 -14.86 -4.81
C PRO A 188 35.10 -14.36 -6.23
N ALA A 189 36.10 -14.36 -7.12
CA ALA A 189 35.83 -14.17 -8.54
C ALA A 189 34.90 -15.28 -9.07
N PHE A 190 33.90 -14.89 -9.86
CA PHE A 190 32.94 -15.83 -10.41
C PHE A 190 33.64 -16.82 -11.35
N SER A 191 33.46 -18.08 -11.08
CA SER A 191 33.75 -19.14 -12.03
C SER A 191 32.75 -20.28 -11.84
N GLY A 192 32.23 -20.83 -12.93
CA GLY A 192 31.27 -21.93 -12.89
C GLY A 192 31.74 -23.17 -12.14
N THR A 193 33.05 -23.34 -11.94
CA THR A 193 33.65 -24.42 -11.15
C THR A 193 33.74 -24.08 -9.66
N THR A 194 33.85 -22.82 -9.31
CA THR A 194 33.97 -22.37 -7.91
C THR A 194 32.67 -22.59 -7.12
N ILE A 195 31.54 -22.28 -7.72
CA ILE A 195 30.22 -22.29 -7.08
C ILE A 195 29.49 -23.64 -7.25
N ALA A 196 29.86 -24.42 -8.25
CA ALA A 196 29.28 -25.74 -8.49
C ALA A 196 29.71 -26.82 -7.48
N ASP A 197 30.71 -26.55 -6.64
CA ASP A 197 31.21 -27.48 -5.61
C ASP A 197 30.71 -27.06 -4.22
N ASP A 198 29.63 -27.69 -3.78
CA ASP A 198 29.02 -27.45 -2.47
C ASP A 198 30.02 -27.62 -1.30
N ASN A 199 30.96 -28.59 -1.41
CA ASN A 199 31.94 -28.80 -0.35
C ASN A 199 32.95 -27.66 -0.29
N ARG A 200 33.29 -27.09 -1.44
CA ARG A 200 34.17 -25.94 -1.50
C ARG A 200 33.48 -24.70 -0.93
N VAL A 201 32.23 -24.43 -1.33
CA VAL A 201 31.44 -23.33 -0.79
C VAL A 201 31.35 -23.43 0.73
N PHE A 202 31.02 -24.62 1.28
CA PHE A 202 30.97 -24.83 2.72
C PHE A 202 32.30 -24.63 3.41
N ASN A 203 33.38 -25.24 2.90
CA ASN A 203 34.67 -25.27 3.61
C ASN A 203 35.54 -24.02 3.39
N GLU A 204 35.35 -23.27 2.30
CA GLU A 204 36.19 -22.13 1.97
C GLU A 204 35.46 -20.79 2.16
N PHE A 205 34.15 -20.71 1.93
CA PHE A 205 33.44 -19.44 1.87
C PHE A 205 32.41 -19.20 2.99
N LEU A 206 31.90 -20.27 3.61
CA LEU A 206 30.91 -20.16 4.69
C LEU A 206 31.51 -20.33 6.08
N GLN A 207 32.82 -20.53 6.20
CA GLN A 207 33.42 -20.83 7.51
C GLN A 207 33.49 -19.57 8.37
N PRO A 208 33.14 -19.68 9.66
CA PRO A 208 33.21 -18.57 10.62
C PRO A 208 34.61 -17.99 10.75
N GLY A 209 34.68 -16.69 11.04
CA GLY A 209 35.90 -15.96 11.29
C GLY A 209 36.69 -15.54 10.04
N SER A 210 36.19 -15.85 8.84
CA SER A 210 36.79 -15.41 7.58
C SER A 210 35.99 -14.25 6.98
N PHE A 211 36.62 -13.07 6.94
CA PHE A 211 36.04 -11.87 6.32
C PHE A 211 37.00 -11.34 5.26
N ASP A 212 36.64 -11.54 4.00
CA ASP A 212 37.39 -10.96 2.89
C ASP A 212 37.23 -9.44 2.88
N SER A 213 38.29 -8.72 2.48
CA SER A 213 38.25 -7.26 2.37
C SER A 213 37.46 -6.76 1.16
N ALA A 214 36.86 -7.66 0.41
CA ALA A 214 36.16 -7.40 -0.86
C ALA A 214 37.03 -6.83 -1.99
N ASN A 215 36.45 -6.54 -3.14
CA ASN A 215 37.17 -6.17 -4.36
C ASN A 215 36.92 -4.70 -4.74
N ALA A 216 37.16 -3.79 -3.77
CA ALA A 216 36.96 -2.36 -3.96
C ALA A 216 38.03 -1.66 -4.82
N THR A 217 39.12 -2.37 -5.15
CA THR A 217 40.26 -1.78 -5.88
C THR A 217 40.57 -2.48 -7.20
N GLN A 218 39.92 -3.59 -7.48
CA GLN A 218 40.11 -4.33 -8.74
C GLN A 218 38.75 -4.79 -9.23
N SER A 219 38.27 -4.21 -10.28
CA SER A 219 37.02 -4.58 -10.92
C SER A 219 37.05 -5.97 -11.54
N GLY A 220 35.89 -6.61 -11.63
CA GLY A 220 35.75 -7.95 -12.20
C GLY A 220 34.39 -8.56 -11.98
N ASP A 221 34.23 -9.79 -12.41
CA ASP A 221 33.07 -10.63 -12.20
C ASP A 221 33.18 -11.31 -10.82
N TYR A 222 32.58 -10.72 -9.81
CA TYR A 222 32.62 -11.20 -8.44
C TYR A 222 31.24 -11.58 -7.94
N VAL A 223 31.21 -12.65 -7.16
CA VAL A 223 30.07 -12.98 -6.30
C VAL A 223 30.42 -12.67 -4.87
N PHE A 224 29.41 -12.48 -4.04
CA PHE A 224 29.61 -12.40 -2.62
C PHE A 224 28.78 -13.45 -1.89
N ILE A 225 29.35 -13.95 -0.81
CA ILE A 225 28.75 -14.96 0.05
C ILE A 225 28.97 -14.50 1.47
N TYR A 226 27.89 -14.27 2.22
CA TYR A 226 27.99 -14.07 3.64
C TYR A 226 27.24 -15.17 4.40
N SER A 227 27.67 -15.41 5.62
CA SER A 227 27.19 -16.52 6.40
C SER A 227 26.90 -16.13 7.85
N SER A 228 25.91 -16.81 8.42
CA SER A 228 25.56 -16.77 9.84
C SER A 228 25.51 -18.20 10.37
N GLY A 229 26.16 -18.43 11.50
CA GLY A 229 26.32 -19.75 12.09
C GLY A 229 27.81 -20.14 12.27
N PRO A 230 28.13 -21.36 12.74
CA PRO A 230 27.25 -22.54 12.83
C PRO A 230 26.25 -22.46 13.99
N LEU A 231 25.09 -23.04 13.79
CA LEU A 231 24.05 -23.18 14.80
C LEU A 231 23.40 -24.56 14.72
N ASP A 232 22.79 -24.99 15.79
CA ASP A 232 22.03 -26.23 15.84
C ASP A 232 20.57 -26.01 15.45
N LEU A 233 20.02 -26.91 14.64
CA LEU A 233 18.63 -26.92 14.23
C LEU A 233 17.99 -28.27 14.57
N PRO A 234 17.50 -28.45 15.81
CA PRO A 234 16.87 -29.71 16.27
C PRO A 234 15.63 -30.06 15.45
N ALA A 235 15.26 -31.34 15.52
CA ALA A 235 14.07 -31.86 14.84
C ALA A 235 12.79 -31.15 15.33
N GLY A 236 12.07 -30.53 14.42
CA GLY A 236 10.84 -29.77 14.70
C GLY A 236 11.05 -28.27 15.00
N GLU A 237 12.27 -27.84 15.27
CA GLU A 237 12.61 -26.46 15.56
C GLU A 237 12.64 -25.58 14.30
N THR A 238 12.39 -24.29 14.52
CA THR A 238 12.43 -23.24 13.48
C THR A 238 13.45 -22.18 13.87
N ARG A 239 14.22 -21.72 12.89
CA ARG A 239 15.11 -20.57 13.03
C ARG A 239 14.73 -19.50 12.04
N ARG A 240 14.92 -18.23 12.41
CA ARG A 240 14.58 -17.07 11.60
C ARG A 240 15.84 -16.30 11.22
N PHE A 241 15.85 -15.80 9.98
CA PHE A 241 16.91 -14.95 9.43
C PHE A 241 16.26 -13.82 8.64
N SER A 242 16.82 -12.64 8.71
CA SER A 242 16.32 -11.50 7.97
C SER A 242 17.44 -10.74 7.28
N ILE A 243 17.18 -10.31 6.06
CA ILE A 243 18.07 -9.47 5.27
C ILE A 243 17.26 -8.40 4.53
N ALA A 244 17.92 -7.31 4.15
CA ALA A 244 17.34 -6.32 3.24
C ALA A 244 18.16 -6.26 1.94
N LEU A 245 17.47 -6.22 0.80
CA LEU A 245 18.03 -5.84 -0.48
C LEU A 245 17.86 -4.34 -0.64
N LEU A 246 18.91 -3.64 -0.98
CA LEU A 246 18.97 -2.19 -1.07
C LEU A 246 19.39 -1.77 -2.47
N VAL A 247 18.80 -0.69 -2.95
CA VAL A 247 19.21 0.02 -4.15
C VAL A 247 19.51 1.47 -3.76
N GLY A 248 20.47 2.11 -4.41
CA GLY A 248 20.78 3.51 -4.18
C GLY A 248 21.33 4.16 -5.44
N GLU A 249 21.12 5.46 -5.62
CA GLU A 249 21.71 6.22 -6.74
C GLU A 249 23.25 6.33 -6.61
N ASP A 250 23.75 6.39 -5.36
CA ASP A 250 25.16 6.41 -5.00
C ASP A 250 25.38 5.74 -3.63
N TYR A 251 26.61 5.86 -3.10
CA TYR A 251 26.98 5.25 -1.83
C TYR A 251 26.26 5.89 -0.64
N ASP A 252 26.10 7.21 -0.65
CA ASP A 252 25.49 7.93 0.48
C ASP A 252 23.99 7.60 0.56
N ASP A 253 23.31 7.54 -0.58
CA ASP A 253 21.92 7.12 -0.68
C ASP A 253 21.73 5.65 -0.26
N LEU A 254 22.61 4.75 -0.73
CA LEU A 254 22.59 3.35 -0.32
C LEU A 254 22.77 3.17 1.20
N THR A 255 23.70 3.93 1.79
CA THR A 255 23.97 3.89 3.23
C THR A 255 22.78 4.39 4.02
N LEU A 256 22.12 5.45 3.57
CA LEU A 256 20.91 5.95 4.19
C LEU A 256 19.77 4.93 4.12
N ASN A 257 19.63 4.24 3.00
CA ASN A 257 18.66 3.14 2.87
C ASN A 257 19.00 1.96 3.79
N ALA A 258 20.28 1.68 4.05
CA ALA A 258 20.71 0.66 5.00
C ALA A 258 20.36 1.02 6.45
N LEU A 259 20.56 2.28 6.85
CA LEU A 259 20.16 2.78 8.18
C LEU A 259 18.63 2.79 8.34
N THR A 260 17.92 3.19 7.30
CA THR A 260 16.44 3.12 7.27
C THR A 260 15.94 1.69 7.38
N ALA A 261 16.61 0.73 6.73
CA ALA A 261 16.25 -0.68 6.84
C ALA A 261 16.45 -1.21 8.26
N GLN A 262 17.49 -0.74 8.95
CA GLN A 262 17.72 -1.09 10.36
C GLN A 262 16.61 -0.53 11.25
N ASP A 263 16.29 0.76 11.14
CA ASP A 263 15.21 1.40 11.91
C ASP A 263 13.84 0.70 11.70
N ILE A 264 13.50 0.34 10.46
CA ILE A 264 12.27 -0.41 10.15
C ILE A 264 12.29 -1.81 10.79
N TYR A 265 13.43 -2.49 10.77
CA TYR A 265 13.58 -3.80 11.42
C TYR A 265 13.39 -3.69 12.94
N GLU A 266 14.05 -2.74 13.59
CA GLU A 266 13.97 -2.48 15.02
C GLU A 266 12.54 -2.14 15.49
N ARG A 267 11.77 -1.49 14.63
CA ARG A 267 10.32 -1.25 14.82
C ARG A 267 9.45 -2.44 14.40
N ASN A 268 9.99 -3.65 14.37
CA ASN A 268 9.28 -4.87 13.97
C ASN A 268 8.56 -4.77 12.61
N TYR A 269 9.23 -4.18 11.62
CA TYR A 269 8.67 -3.94 10.29
C TYR A 269 7.41 -3.06 10.27
N GLN A 270 7.28 -2.21 11.28
CA GLN A 270 6.18 -1.27 11.31
C GLN A 270 6.60 0.04 10.65
N PHE A 271 5.83 0.43 9.70
CA PHE A 271 6.03 1.66 8.96
C PHE A 271 4.72 2.45 8.95
N ALA A 272 4.80 3.79 9.06
CA ALA A 272 3.63 4.65 8.97
C ALA A 272 2.86 4.32 7.68
N LYS A 273 1.58 4.02 7.83
CA LYS A 273 0.75 3.64 6.70
C LYS A 273 0.12 4.90 6.12
N PRO A 274 0.41 5.24 4.86
CA PRO A 274 -0.27 6.36 4.23
C PRO A 274 -1.79 6.11 4.17
N PRO A 275 -2.60 7.17 4.03
CA PRO A 275 -4.04 7.04 3.89
C PRO A 275 -4.45 6.14 2.73
N ALA A 276 -5.66 5.58 2.79
CA ALA A 276 -6.18 4.68 1.76
C ALA A 276 -6.17 5.37 0.38
N LYS A 277 -6.00 4.58 -0.67
CA LYS A 277 -6.02 5.09 -2.05
C LYS A 277 -7.45 5.48 -2.44
N PRO A 278 -7.69 6.72 -2.89
CA PRO A 278 -9.00 7.08 -3.42
C PRO A 278 -9.26 6.36 -4.75
N THR A 279 -10.52 6.02 -5.04
CA THR A 279 -10.91 5.44 -6.32
C THR A 279 -11.13 6.57 -7.33
N VAL A 280 -10.38 6.57 -8.42
CA VAL A 280 -10.39 7.65 -9.42
C VAL A 280 -11.19 7.27 -10.65
N THR A 281 -12.09 8.17 -11.05
CA THR A 281 -12.80 8.13 -12.34
C THR A 281 -12.35 9.32 -13.19
N VAL A 282 -12.00 9.09 -14.47
CA VAL A 282 -11.55 10.14 -15.39
C VAL A 282 -12.43 10.19 -16.62
N ILE A 283 -12.74 11.42 -17.07
CA ILE A 283 -13.58 11.65 -18.24
C ILE A 283 -12.81 12.51 -19.24
N PRO A 284 -12.62 12.04 -20.49
CA PRO A 284 -11.96 12.83 -21.52
C PRO A 284 -12.87 13.94 -22.04
N GLY A 285 -12.26 15.06 -22.40
CA GLY A 285 -12.96 16.17 -23.05
C GLY A 285 -12.08 16.80 -24.14
N ASP A 286 -12.60 17.85 -24.79
CA ASP A 286 -11.85 18.62 -25.78
C ASP A 286 -10.82 19.49 -25.07
N GLU A 287 -9.53 19.16 -25.24
CA GLU A 287 -8.37 19.79 -24.58
C GLU A 287 -8.50 19.86 -23.05
N LYS A 288 -9.20 18.88 -22.44
CA LYS A 288 -9.35 18.78 -20.99
C LYS A 288 -9.57 17.36 -20.53
N VAL A 289 -9.34 17.12 -19.24
CA VAL A 289 -9.67 15.89 -18.52
C VAL A 289 -10.38 16.28 -17.23
N THR A 290 -11.48 15.62 -16.93
CA THR A 290 -12.18 15.79 -15.65
C THR A 290 -11.90 14.57 -14.79
N LEU A 291 -11.46 14.79 -13.55
CA LEU A 291 -11.19 13.76 -12.56
C LEU A 291 -12.24 13.83 -11.46
N PHE A 292 -12.62 12.67 -10.94
CA PHE A 292 -13.45 12.53 -9.75
C PHE A 292 -12.85 11.44 -8.87
N TRP A 293 -12.98 11.58 -7.56
CA TRP A 293 -12.52 10.55 -6.60
C TRP A 293 -13.40 10.51 -5.36
N ASP A 294 -13.35 9.39 -4.65
CA ASP A 294 -14.10 9.16 -3.41
C ASP A 294 -13.36 9.69 -2.18
N SER A 295 -14.00 9.61 -1.02
CA SER A 295 -13.48 10.08 0.28
C SER A 295 -12.92 8.98 1.17
N ILE A 296 -12.68 7.78 0.66
CA ILE A 296 -12.24 6.63 1.46
C ILE A 296 -10.95 6.90 2.26
N ALA A 297 -10.10 7.78 1.72
CA ALA A 297 -8.85 8.18 2.36
C ALA A 297 -9.06 8.98 3.67
N GLU A 298 -10.15 9.73 3.77
CA GLU A 298 -10.42 10.64 4.89
C GLU A 298 -10.75 9.93 6.20
N GLU A 299 -11.13 8.65 6.10
CA GLU A 299 -11.43 7.77 7.24
C GLU A 299 -10.28 6.81 7.57
N SER A 300 -9.09 7.06 7.02
CA SER A 300 -7.93 6.22 7.25
C SER A 300 -7.36 6.41 8.64
N LEU A 301 -7.18 5.31 9.36
CA LEU A 301 -6.52 5.27 10.66
C LEU A 301 -5.07 4.83 10.46
N ASP A 302 -4.11 5.62 10.93
CA ASP A 302 -2.72 5.19 10.99
C ASP A 302 -2.54 4.17 12.12
N PRO A 303 -1.96 2.99 11.85
CA PRO A 303 -1.84 1.92 12.83
C PRO A 303 -0.77 2.18 13.90
N ILE A 304 0.20 3.08 13.66
CA ILE A 304 1.27 3.41 14.61
C ILE A 304 0.81 4.48 15.57
N SER A 305 0.37 5.62 15.05
CA SER A 305 -0.11 6.73 15.86
C SER A 305 -1.51 6.47 16.45
N ASN A 306 -2.26 5.50 15.91
CA ASN A 306 -3.67 5.23 16.19
C ASN A 306 -4.54 6.50 16.09
N LYS A 307 -4.19 7.39 15.15
CA LYS A 307 -4.86 8.66 14.88
C LYS A 307 -5.40 8.69 13.44
N TYR A 308 -6.41 9.51 13.20
CA TYR A 308 -6.83 9.90 11.86
C TYR A 308 -5.99 11.12 11.48
N ASP A 309 -4.99 10.91 10.65
CA ASP A 309 -3.96 11.90 10.28
C ASP A 309 -4.01 12.30 8.81
N PHE A 310 -5.03 11.86 8.08
CA PHE A 310 -5.28 12.31 6.71
C PHE A 310 -5.27 13.82 6.62
N GLU A 311 -4.54 14.37 5.63
CA GLU A 311 -4.41 15.81 5.43
C GLU A 311 -4.99 16.29 4.09
N GLY A 312 -4.85 15.51 3.03
CA GLY A 312 -5.35 15.98 1.74
C GLY A 312 -5.08 15.09 0.55
N TYR A 313 -5.33 15.67 -0.63
CA TYR A 313 -5.13 15.03 -1.93
C TYR A 313 -4.15 15.82 -2.78
N VAL A 314 -3.33 15.12 -3.55
CA VAL A 314 -2.43 15.67 -4.56
C VAL A 314 -2.72 15.02 -5.91
N ILE A 315 -2.77 15.82 -6.97
CA ILE A 315 -2.94 15.30 -8.32
C ILE A 315 -1.60 15.33 -9.05
N TYR A 316 -1.23 14.19 -9.61
CA TYR A 316 -0.11 14.04 -10.52
C TYR A 316 -0.59 13.76 -11.93
N ARG A 317 0.09 14.33 -12.92
CA ARG A 317 -0.13 14.07 -14.35
C ARG A 317 1.21 13.85 -15.03
N SER A 318 1.32 12.79 -15.79
CA SER A 318 2.53 12.44 -16.53
C SER A 318 2.21 12.00 -17.96
N THR A 319 3.20 11.99 -18.82
CA THR A 319 3.20 11.30 -20.12
C THR A 319 3.92 9.96 -20.08
N ASP A 320 4.57 9.67 -18.96
CA ASP A 320 5.22 8.41 -18.63
C ASP A 320 4.39 7.65 -17.59
N PRO A 321 4.05 6.36 -17.80
CA PRO A 321 3.27 5.57 -16.84
C PRO A 321 3.94 5.41 -15.47
N GLN A 322 5.25 5.59 -15.37
CA GLN A 322 6.01 5.51 -14.11
C GLN A 322 6.15 6.87 -13.41
N PHE A 323 5.61 7.96 -13.99
CA PHE A 323 5.70 9.34 -13.46
C PHE A 323 7.13 9.88 -13.29
N LEU A 324 8.14 9.26 -13.89
CA LEU A 324 9.54 9.65 -13.71
C LEU A 324 9.86 11.06 -14.23
N ASP A 325 9.09 11.56 -15.18
CA ASP A 325 9.18 12.93 -15.69
C ASP A 325 8.76 14.00 -14.66
N HIS A 326 8.07 13.59 -13.59
CA HIS A 326 7.63 14.45 -12.48
C HIS A 326 8.37 14.20 -11.17
N GLN A 327 9.26 13.22 -11.09
CA GLN A 327 10.17 13.04 -9.96
C GLN A 327 11.33 14.05 -10.10
N THR A 328 11.12 15.27 -9.63
CA THR A 328 12.02 16.41 -9.87
C THR A 328 12.48 17.11 -8.61
N ILE A 329 11.84 16.86 -7.47
CA ILE A 329 12.24 17.43 -6.19
C ILE A 329 13.39 16.59 -5.65
N THR A 330 14.51 17.24 -5.36
CA THR A 330 15.71 16.60 -4.86
C THR A 330 15.87 16.79 -3.34
N ASP A 331 16.59 15.86 -2.73
CA ASP A 331 17.10 15.98 -1.37
C ASP A 331 18.36 16.85 -1.32
N ASP A 332 18.99 16.98 -0.15
CA ASP A 332 20.24 17.74 0.03
C ASP A 332 21.43 17.13 -0.74
N TYR A 333 21.36 15.87 -1.11
CA TYR A 333 22.37 15.18 -1.90
C TYR A 333 22.18 15.36 -3.41
N GLY A 334 21.03 15.92 -3.82
CA GLY A 334 20.66 16.11 -5.22
C GLY A 334 20.00 14.90 -5.86
N SER A 335 19.72 13.84 -5.09
CA SER A 335 18.94 12.68 -5.53
C SER A 335 17.49 13.07 -5.76
N LYS A 336 16.86 12.52 -6.78
CA LYS A 336 15.43 12.75 -7.02
C LYS A 336 14.62 12.00 -5.98
N PHE A 337 13.93 12.74 -5.15
CA PHE A 337 13.31 12.17 -3.96
C PHE A 337 11.79 12.30 -3.94
N LEU A 338 11.24 13.44 -4.34
CA LEU A 338 9.81 13.70 -4.35
C LEU A 338 9.30 14.10 -5.74
N PHE A 339 7.99 14.02 -5.91
CA PHE A 339 7.31 14.33 -7.15
C PHE A 339 6.72 15.75 -7.14
N GLU A 340 6.80 16.44 -8.28
CA GLU A 340 6.16 17.74 -8.45
C GLU A 340 4.68 17.54 -8.82
N PRO A 341 3.72 18.10 -8.04
CA PRO A 341 2.30 18.02 -8.36
C PRO A 341 1.95 18.68 -9.69
N LEU A 342 0.83 18.28 -10.29
CA LEU A 342 0.24 18.95 -11.43
C LEU A 342 0.09 20.44 -11.14
N LYS A 343 0.51 21.31 -12.09
CA LYS A 343 0.31 22.76 -12.00
C LYS A 343 -1.03 23.16 -12.60
N MET A 344 -1.86 23.81 -11.80
CA MET A 344 -3.10 24.45 -12.25
C MET A 344 -2.82 25.63 -13.17
N ILE A 345 -3.86 26.18 -13.83
CA ILE A 345 -3.75 27.32 -14.74
C ILE A 345 -3.14 28.57 -14.06
N ASN A 346 -3.41 28.77 -12.78
CA ASN A 346 -2.84 29.87 -11.98
C ASN A 346 -1.39 29.61 -11.54
N GLY A 347 -0.82 28.45 -11.88
CA GLY A 347 0.54 28.04 -11.53
C GLY A 347 0.69 27.40 -10.15
N ALA A 348 -0.37 27.34 -9.34
CA ALA A 348 -0.36 26.66 -8.06
C ALA A 348 -0.36 25.13 -8.26
N PRO A 349 0.20 24.36 -7.32
CA PRO A 349 0.10 22.91 -7.34
C PRO A 349 -1.35 22.46 -7.16
N ALA A 350 -1.75 21.40 -7.84
CA ALA A 350 -3.06 20.76 -7.62
C ALA A 350 -2.99 19.90 -6.35
N ARG A 351 -3.06 20.57 -5.22
CA ARG A 351 -3.07 20.03 -3.87
C ARG A 351 -4.27 20.61 -3.14
N PHE A 352 -5.03 19.77 -2.45
CA PHE A 352 -6.27 20.08 -1.77
C PHE A 352 -6.21 19.51 -0.36
N ASP A 353 -6.01 20.39 0.61
CA ASP A 353 -5.72 20.06 2.00
C ASP A 353 -6.83 20.53 2.93
N LEU A 354 -6.95 19.90 4.09
CA LEU A 354 -7.86 20.30 5.14
C LEU A 354 -7.57 21.73 5.60
N ILE A 355 -8.60 22.42 6.05
CA ILE A 355 -8.43 23.74 6.69
C ILE A 355 -8.20 23.51 8.18
N ASN A 356 -6.94 23.46 8.60
CA ASN A 356 -6.55 23.14 9.97
C ASN A 356 -5.21 23.81 10.33
N ASP A 357 -4.55 23.35 11.38
CA ASP A 357 -3.25 23.87 11.84
C ASP A 357 -2.04 23.22 11.13
N TYR A 358 -2.27 22.21 10.26
CA TYR A 358 -1.24 21.52 9.49
C TYR A 358 -1.15 22.11 8.09
N TYR A 359 -0.27 23.09 7.89
CA TYR A 359 -0.09 23.76 6.59
C TYR A 359 1.38 24.18 6.36
N GLY A 360 1.73 24.47 5.13
CA GLY A 360 3.07 24.86 4.73
C GLY A 360 4.04 23.69 4.72
N LEU A 361 5.28 23.93 5.09
CA LEU A 361 6.31 22.89 5.16
C LEU A 361 6.15 22.11 6.47
N SER A 362 6.15 20.77 6.37
CA SER A 362 6.11 19.90 7.56
C SER A 362 7.28 20.23 8.50
N PRO A 363 7.04 20.31 9.82
CA PRO A 363 8.11 20.51 10.80
C PRO A 363 9.01 19.28 10.94
N ILE A 364 8.61 18.12 10.36
CA ILE A 364 9.37 16.89 10.40
C ILE A 364 10.07 16.73 9.05
N GLU A 365 11.40 16.72 9.11
CA GLU A 365 12.22 16.42 7.94
C GLU A 365 12.25 14.91 7.69
N TYR A 366 12.37 14.51 6.43
CA TYR A 366 12.69 13.13 6.12
C TYR A 366 14.08 12.79 6.66
N PRO A 367 14.22 11.76 7.49
CA PRO A 367 15.47 11.42 8.15
C PRO A 367 16.64 11.33 7.16
N GLY A 368 17.68 12.11 7.42
CA GLY A 368 18.91 12.14 6.60
C GLY A 368 18.78 12.75 5.21
N ARG A 369 17.59 13.19 4.76
CA ARG A 369 17.40 13.75 3.40
C ARG A 369 17.48 15.28 3.35
N GLY A 370 17.44 15.99 4.49
CA GLY A 370 17.49 17.47 4.54
C GLY A 370 16.31 18.15 3.83
N THR A 371 15.23 17.44 3.61
CA THR A 371 14.01 17.95 2.97
C THR A 371 12.78 17.56 3.77
N SER A 372 11.72 18.36 3.66
CA SER A 372 10.43 18.13 4.32
C SER A 372 9.30 18.13 3.31
N TYR A 373 8.21 17.45 3.66
CA TYR A 373 6.99 17.45 2.86
C TYR A 373 6.24 18.77 2.93
N ILE A 374 5.60 19.18 1.84
CA ILE A 374 4.72 20.37 1.81
C ILE A 374 3.29 19.88 2.09
N LEU A 375 2.73 20.25 3.23
CA LEU A 375 1.39 19.84 3.65
C LEU A 375 0.28 20.53 2.85
N GLY A 376 0.44 21.79 2.50
CA GLY A 376 -0.55 22.56 1.73
C GLY A 376 -0.69 23.98 2.23
N ASP A 377 -1.76 24.66 1.78
CA ASP A 377 -2.04 26.07 2.06
C ASP A 377 -3.47 26.28 2.61
N ASN A 378 -4.09 25.29 3.25
CA ASN A 378 -5.47 25.32 3.73
C ASN A 378 -6.48 25.61 2.59
N THR A 379 -6.35 24.87 1.48
CA THR A 379 -7.14 25.10 0.26
C THR A 379 -8.57 24.61 0.36
N GLY A 380 -8.84 23.69 1.27
CA GLY A 380 -10.09 22.94 1.39
C GLY A 380 -10.11 21.71 0.48
N LEU A 381 -10.76 20.64 0.94
CA LEU A 381 -10.89 19.40 0.18
C LEU A 381 -11.84 19.59 -1.00
N VAL A 382 -11.53 18.95 -2.11
CA VAL A 382 -12.38 18.76 -3.28
C VAL A 382 -12.30 17.29 -3.73
N HIS A 383 -13.34 16.82 -4.42
CA HIS A 383 -13.39 15.44 -4.93
C HIS A 383 -13.59 15.41 -6.46
N SER A 384 -13.41 16.57 -7.08
CA SER A 384 -13.38 16.67 -8.52
C SER A 384 -12.41 17.77 -8.98
N PHE A 385 -11.81 17.57 -10.15
CA PHE A 385 -10.88 18.54 -10.72
C PHE A 385 -10.93 18.50 -12.24
N ILE A 386 -10.89 19.67 -12.87
CA ILE A 386 -10.81 19.81 -14.34
C ILE A 386 -9.40 20.28 -14.70
N ASP A 387 -8.65 19.39 -15.31
CA ASP A 387 -7.37 19.73 -15.91
C ASP A 387 -7.58 20.18 -17.36
N SER A 388 -7.24 21.43 -17.65
CA SER A 388 -7.21 22.01 -18.99
C SER A 388 -5.91 22.78 -19.24
N ASN A 389 -4.94 22.69 -18.33
CA ASN A 389 -3.67 23.38 -18.46
C ASN A 389 -2.68 22.55 -19.29
N ASN A 390 -2.41 22.96 -20.52
CA ASN A 390 -1.51 22.22 -21.44
C ASN A 390 -1.96 20.77 -21.67
N VAL A 391 -3.24 20.55 -21.82
CA VAL A 391 -3.82 19.27 -22.23
C VAL A 391 -4.06 19.30 -23.73
N TYR A 392 -3.53 18.31 -24.45
CA TYR A 392 -3.61 18.24 -25.92
C TYR A 392 -4.40 17.01 -26.35
N ASN A 393 -5.30 17.19 -27.31
CA ASN A 393 -6.05 16.10 -27.91
C ASN A 393 -5.11 15.10 -28.62
N GLY A 394 -5.38 13.80 -28.47
CA GLY A 394 -4.60 12.73 -29.08
C GLY A 394 -3.33 12.36 -28.31
N GLN A 395 -2.99 13.05 -27.22
CA GLN A 395 -1.90 12.72 -26.32
C GLN A 395 -2.39 11.77 -25.22
N ASN A 396 -1.65 10.70 -24.94
CA ASN A 396 -1.90 9.89 -23.75
C ASN A 396 -1.36 10.61 -22.51
N TYR A 397 -2.19 10.67 -21.49
CA TYR A 397 -1.83 11.14 -20.16
C TYR A 397 -2.10 10.05 -19.13
N TYR A 398 -1.28 10.04 -18.09
CA TYR A 398 -1.44 9.23 -16.89
C TYR A 398 -1.72 10.18 -15.73
N TYR A 399 -2.78 9.91 -15.00
CA TYR A 399 -3.15 10.68 -13.83
C TYR A 399 -3.09 9.79 -12.60
N ALA A 400 -2.72 10.38 -11.48
CA ALA A 400 -2.88 9.79 -10.16
C ALA A 400 -3.46 10.83 -9.21
N VAL A 401 -4.43 10.43 -8.41
CA VAL A 401 -4.88 11.17 -7.24
C VAL A 401 -4.35 10.44 -6.02
N VAL A 402 -3.53 11.14 -5.26
CA VAL A 402 -2.78 10.59 -4.14
C VAL A 402 -3.28 11.24 -2.86
N SER A 403 -3.67 10.44 -1.89
CA SER A 403 -3.98 10.88 -0.53
C SER A 403 -2.69 10.95 0.29
N TYR A 404 -2.60 11.90 1.22
CA TYR A 404 -1.47 12.03 2.12
C TYR A 404 -1.90 12.43 3.53
N ASP A 405 -1.03 12.15 4.49
CA ASP A 405 -1.19 12.47 5.91
C ASP A 405 -0.29 13.64 6.33
N HIS A 406 -0.49 14.15 7.54
CA HIS A 406 0.37 15.19 8.11
C HIS A 406 1.54 14.62 8.93
N GLY A 407 1.64 13.29 9.09
CA GLY A 407 2.59 12.64 9.97
C GLY A 407 2.31 12.86 11.46
N ASP A 408 3.25 12.48 12.30
CA ASP A 408 3.14 12.64 13.76
C ASP A 408 4.38 13.29 14.35
N THR A 409 4.24 14.49 14.92
CA THR A 409 5.35 15.26 15.48
C THR A 409 5.88 14.69 16.78
N GLU A 410 5.07 13.96 17.55
CA GLU A 410 5.46 13.35 18.83
C GLU A 410 6.31 12.09 18.57
N LEU A 411 5.89 11.30 17.59
CA LEU A 411 6.59 10.09 17.17
C LEU A 411 7.67 10.37 16.10
N LYS A 412 7.84 11.62 15.67
CA LYS A 412 8.75 12.05 14.59
C LYS A 412 8.54 11.29 13.28
N ILE A 413 7.29 10.97 12.95
CA ILE A 413 6.90 10.31 11.71
C ILE A 413 6.65 11.38 10.65
N PRO A 414 7.42 11.42 9.54
CA PRO A 414 7.19 12.37 8.46
C PRO A 414 5.90 12.05 7.71
N PRO A 415 5.29 13.07 7.04
CA PRO A 415 4.14 12.86 6.16
C PRO A 415 4.39 11.82 5.08
N SER A 416 3.37 11.06 4.73
CA SER A 416 3.46 10.03 3.70
C SER A 416 2.33 10.11 2.68
N GLU A 417 2.61 9.72 1.43
CA GLU A 417 1.65 9.62 0.32
C GLU A 417 1.28 8.17 0.05
N CYS A 418 0.03 7.90 -0.33
CA CYS A 418 -0.31 6.61 -0.89
C CYS A 418 0.37 6.42 -2.26
N SER A 419 0.65 5.17 -2.64
CA SER A 419 1.38 4.89 -3.89
C SER A 419 0.53 5.22 -5.13
N LYS A 420 1.22 5.57 -6.23
CA LYS A 420 0.67 5.87 -7.56
C LYS A 420 1.25 4.91 -8.61
N THR A 421 0.97 3.63 -8.47
CA THR A 421 1.62 2.58 -9.25
C THR A 421 0.85 2.24 -10.52
N ILE A 422 1.52 2.32 -11.68
CA ILE A 422 1.06 1.74 -12.93
C ILE A 422 2.08 0.66 -13.33
N THR A 423 1.66 -0.59 -13.26
CA THR A 423 2.52 -1.73 -13.56
C THR A 423 2.49 -2.05 -15.05
N ILE A 424 3.64 -2.28 -15.64
CA ILE A 424 3.74 -2.74 -17.03
C ILE A 424 3.98 -4.26 -17.00
N ASN A 425 3.06 -5.02 -17.56
CA ASN A 425 3.27 -6.46 -17.72
C ASN A 425 4.44 -6.69 -18.69
N PRO A 426 5.54 -7.32 -18.26
CA PRO A 426 6.73 -7.47 -19.09
C PRO A 426 6.54 -8.40 -20.30
N GLU A 427 5.51 -9.28 -20.27
CA GLU A 427 5.25 -10.23 -21.35
C GLU A 427 4.30 -9.65 -22.41
N THR A 428 3.27 -8.91 -21.98
CA THR A 428 2.22 -8.37 -22.86
C THR A 428 2.36 -6.89 -23.15
N ASN A 429 3.19 -6.15 -22.40
CA ASN A 429 3.26 -4.69 -22.36
C ASN A 429 1.90 -4.02 -22.02
N GLU A 430 0.99 -4.75 -21.42
CA GLU A 430 -0.26 -4.19 -20.93
C GLU A 430 -0.03 -3.42 -19.64
N LEU A 431 -0.75 -2.31 -19.49
CA LEU A 431 -0.71 -1.50 -18.28
C LEU A 431 -1.76 -2.00 -17.29
N ILE A 432 -1.33 -2.25 -16.08
CA ILE A 432 -2.21 -2.54 -14.95
C ILE A 432 -2.26 -1.28 -14.10
N LEU A 433 -3.43 -0.64 -14.10
CA LEU A 433 -3.70 0.59 -13.35
C LEU A 433 -4.10 0.25 -11.91
N ASP A 434 -3.65 1.06 -10.98
CA ASP A 434 -4.15 1.00 -9.60
C ASP A 434 -5.45 1.82 -9.47
N VAL A 435 -6.21 1.63 -8.40
CA VAL A 435 -7.53 2.26 -8.18
C VAL A 435 -7.48 3.79 -8.20
N ASN A 436 -6.34 4.37 -7.81
CA ASN A 436 -6.11 5.82 -7.78
C ASN A 436 -5.38 6.34 -9.02
N THR A 437 -5.19 5.51 -10.05
CA THR A 437 -4.49 5.89 -11.29
C THR A 437 -5.38 5.70 -12.50
N ALA A 438 -5.14 6.51 -13.53
CA ALA A 438 -5.90 6.43 -14.77
C ALA A 438 -5.02 6.75 -15.98
N LYS A 439 -5.34 6.09 -17.11
CA LYS A 439 -4.80 6.44 -18.44
C LYS A 439 -5.91 7.02 -19.30
N ILE A 440 -5.69 8.17 -19.88
CA ILE A 440 -6.70 8.87 -20.68
C ILE A 440 -6.08 9.56 -21.90
N MET A 441 -6.84 9.66 -22.99
CA MET A 441 -6.50 10.43 -24.17
C MET A 441 -7.63 11.43 -24.45
N PRO A 442 -7.44 12.72 -24.20
CA PRO A 442 -8.38 13.77 -24.57
C PRO A 442 -8.62 13.80 -26.08
N ARG A 443 -9.84 14.13 -26.49
CA ARG A 443 -10.21 14.19 -27.90
C ARG A 443 -11.34 15.21 -28.15
N SER A 444 -11.30 15.85 -29.31
CA SER A 444 -12.43 16.65 -29.76
C SER A 444 -13.60 15.75 -30.15
N PRO A 445 -14.83 16.19 -29.94
CA PRO A 445 -16.02 15.49 -30.43
C PRO A 445 -15.97 15.29 -31.94
N SER A 446 -16.54 14.20 -32.42
CA SER A 446 -16.65 13.92 -33.85
C SER A 446 -17.50 15.00 -34.56
N PRO A 447 -17.18 15.39 -35.80
CA PRO A 447 -18.01 16.30 -36.55
C PRO A 447 -19.46 15.84 -36.63
N GLY A 448 -20.41 16.70 -36.21
CA GLY A 448 -21.83 16.37 -36.17
C GLY A 448 -22.28 15.65 -34.89
N TYR A 449 -21.38 15.46 -33.93
CA TYR A 449 -21.73 14.95 -32.61
C TYR A 449 -22.72 15.88 -31.91
N VAL A 450 -23.79 15.30 -31.38
CA VAL A 450 -24.73 16.00 -30.51
C VAL A 450 -24.61 15.40 -29.13
N PRO A 451 -24.20 16.15 -28.12
CA PRO A 451 -24.08 15.64 -26.75
C PRO A 451 -25.38 15.01 -26.27
N GLY A 452 -25.27 13.93 -25.55
CA GLY A 452 -26.40 13.37 -24.82
C GLY A 452 -27.03 14.43 -23.91
N ASN A 453 -28.33 14.47 -23.83
CA ASN A 453 -29.07 15.37 -22.97
C ASN A 453 -30.11 14.58 -22.16
N ILE A 454 -30.15 14.86 -20.88
CA ILE A 454 -31.18 14.31 -19.99
C ILE A 454 -32.36 15.29 -20.03
N LEU A 455 -33.49 14.80 -20.45
CA LEU A 455 -34.73 15.61 -20.46
C LEU A 455 -35.35 15.58 -19.06
N ASP A 456 -35.75 16.74 -18.55
CA ASP A 456 -36.27 16.95 -17.18
C ASP A 456 -37.43 16.04 -16.73
N ASN A 457 -38.05 15.28 -17.62
CA ASN A 457 -39.20 14.42 -17.34
C ASN A 457 -38.87 12.92 -17.32
N TYR A 458 -37.61 12.50 -17.37
CA TYR A 458 -37.28 11.07 -17.43
C TYR A 458 -37.24 10.35 -16.09
N ILE A 459 -37.15 11.07 -14.97
CA ILE A 459 -37.19 10.45 -13.64
C ILE A 459 -38.66 10.20 -13.28
N GLN A 460 -39.04 8.92 -13.28
CA GLN A 460 -40.42 8.51 -12.97
C GLN A 460 -40.48 7.92 -11.56
N HIS A 461 -41.18 8.56 -10.66
CA HIS A 461 -41.52 7.98 -9.36
C HIS A 461 -42.41 6.74 -9.54
N LYS A 462 -41.93 5.60 -9.10
CA LYS A 462 -42.61 4.31 -9.27
C LYS A 462 -43.33 3.83 -8.00
N ALA A 463 -42.71 4.04 -6.85
CA ALA A 463 -43.25 3.61 -5.55
C ALA A 463 -42.58 4.35 -4.41
N GLY A 464 -43.21 4.33 -3.23
CA GLY A 464 -42.69 4.95 -2.02
C GLY A 464 -43.26 6.34 -1.74
N VAL A 465 -42.79 6.96 -0.67
CA VAL A 465 -43.26 8.27 -0.18
C VAL A 465 -42.10 9.28 -0.01
N ALA A 466 -40.95 9.00 -0.56
CA ALA A 466 -39.78 9.87 -0.48
C ALA A 466 -40.08 11.26 -1.07
N THR A 467 -39.61 12.31 -0.40
CA THR A 467 -39.91 13.71 -0.69
C THR A 467 -38.73 14.50 -1.21
N GLY A 468 -37.51 13.94 -1.22
CA GLY A 468 -36.30 14.55 -1.74
C GLY A 468 -36.32 14.79 -3.24
N SER A 469 -35.26 15.40 -3.75
CA SER A 469 -35.04 15.62 -5.18
C SER A 469 -33.85 14.80 -5.69
N ILE A 470 -33.92 14.46 -6.96
CA ILE A 470 -32.84 13.76 -7.68
C ILE A 470 -32.44 14.62 -8.85
N HIS A 471 -31.17 14.96 -8.91
CA HIS A 471 -30.60 15.68 -10.04
C HIS A 471 -29.63 14.76 -10.80
N LEU A 472 -29.68 14.80 -12.11
CA LEU A 472 -28.81 14.03 -13.00
C LEU A 472 -28.02 15.02 -13.88
N GLU A 473 -26.72 14.86 -13.89
CA GLU A 473 -25.80 15.61 -14.72
C GLU A 473 -25.08 14.69 -15.70
N VAL A 474 -25.02 15.08 -16.98
CA VAL A 474 -24.19 14.39 -17.97
C VAL A 474 -22.77 14.95 -17.86
N VAL A 475 -21.87 14.14 -17.35
CA VAL A 475 -20.45 14.50 -17.19
C VAL A 475 -19.56 13.87 -18.26
N GLY A 476 -19.95 12.68 -18.75
CA GLY A 476 -19.29 11.94 -19.83
C GLY A 476 -20.23 11.61 -20.98
N PRO A 477 -20.57 12.58 -21.84
CA PRO A 477 -21.58 12.35 -22.87
C PRO A 477 -21.22 11.25 -23.89
N ASP A 478 -19.95 10.93 -24.03
CA ASP A 478 -19.46 9.85 -24.91
C ASP A 478 -19.65 8.44 -24.31
N GLU A 479 -19.91 8.36 -23.02
CA GLU A 479 -20.12 7.11 -22.28
C GLU A 479 -21.59 6.72 -22.19
N ILE A 480 -22.50 7.65 -22.56
CA ILE A 480 -23.95 7.39 -22.49
C ILE A 480 -24.38 6.51 -23.65
N GLU A 481 -24.90 5.33 -23.34
CA GLU A 481 -25.53 4.45 -24.30
C GLU A 481 -27.00 4.81 -24.53
N ASN A 482 -27.45 4.67 -25.76
CA ASN A 482 -28.84 4.97 -26.11
C ASN A 482 -29.83 3.97 -25.51
N ASN A 483 -30.87 4.49 -24.89
CA ASN A 483 -31.99 3.73 -24.30
C ASN A 483 -31.65 2.93 -23.04
N ASN A 484 -30.55 3.17 -22.38
CA ASN A 484 -30.26 2.58 -21.09
C ASN A 484 -31.32 3.00 -20.05
N GLN A 485 -31.67 2.06 -19.19
CA GLN A 485 -32.66 2.26 -18.14
C GLN A 485 -32.03 1.92 -16.79
N PHE A 486 -32.15 2.84 -15.86
CA PHE A 486 -31.66 2.69 -14.50
C PHE A 486 -32.82 2.73 -13.51
N GLN A 487 -32.70 1.98 -12.44
CA GLN A 487 -33.61 2.00 -11.30
C GLN A 487 -32.90 2.49 -10.06
N LEU A 488 -33.33 3.63 -9.54
CA LEU A 488 -32.90 4.14 -8.26
C LEU A 488 -33.80 3.60 -7.15
N SER A 489 -33.21 3.11 -6.07
CA SER A 489 -33.92 2.62 -4.89
C SER A 489 -33.28 3.13 -3.62
N PHE A 490 -34.10 3.33 -2.56
CA PHE A 490 -33.67 3.87 -1.28
C PHE A 490 -33.89 2.83 -0.17
N LYS A 491 -33.02 2.89 0.85
CA LYS A 491 -33.16 2.21 2.14
C LYS A 491 -33.30 3.26 3.24
N ASP A 492 -34.12 2.99 4.24
CA ASP A 492 -34.56 3.98 5.20
C ASP A 492 -33.75 4.06 6.51
N SER A 493 -32.77 3.21 6.76
CA SER A 493 -32.07 3.32 8.05
C SER A 493 -30.76 2.54 8.05
N PRO A 494 -29.64 3.20 7.91
CA PRO A 494 -29.45 4.61 7.52
C PRO A 494 -29.95 4.89 6.11
N THR A 495 -30.18 6.17 5.78
CA THR A 495 -30.58 6.53 4.41
C THR A 495 -29.45 6.26 3.44
N ARG A 496 -29.72 5.34 2.53
CA ARG A 496 -28.81 4.95 1.46
C ARG A 496 -29.56 4.80 0.17
N TYR A 497 -28.88 4.97 -0.94
CA TYR A 497 -29.48 4.68 -2.24
C TYR A 497 -28.61 3.78 -3.09
N SER A 498 -29.26 3.03 -3.96
CA SER A 498 -28.61 2.17 -4.94
C SER A 498 -29.17 2.44 -6.32
N VAL A 499 -28.30 2.40 -7.32
CA VAL A 499 -28.66 2.48 -8.74
C VAL A 499 -28.43 1.12 -9.37
N LYS A 500 -29.47 0.55 -9.94
CA LYS A 500 -29.41 -0.71 -10.68
C LYS A 500 -29.48 -0.41 -12.17
N ASP A 501 -28.53 -0.91 -12.94
CA ASP A 501 -28.64 -0.95 -14.40
C ASP A 501 -29.61 -2.08 -14.79
N LEU A 502 -30.64 -1.72 -15.54
CA LEU A 502 -31.65 -2.69 -16.00
C LEU A 502 -31.30 -3.27 -17.36
N ASN A 503 -30.25 -2.80 -18.01
CA ASN A 503 -29.80 -3.29 -19.29
C ASN A 503 -28.87 -4.49 -19.06
N PRO A 504 -29.16 -5.64 -19.67
CA PRO A 504 -28.32 -6.81 -19.47
C PRO A 504 -26.94 -6.63 -20.11
N VAL A 505 -25.91 -6.89 -19.35
CA VAL A 505 -24.53 -7.05 -19.85
C VAL A 505 -24.40 -8.47 -20.38
N GLU A 506 -23.87 -8.61 -21.60
CA GLU A 506 -23.57 -9.89 -22.22
C GLU A 506 -22.07 -10.01 -22.46
N GLU A 507 -21.45 -11.06 -21.96
CA GLU A 507 -20.03 -11.31 -22.19
C GLU A 507 -19.72 -12.80 -22.41
N LYS A 508 -18.65 -13.07 -23.16
CA LYS A 508 -18.18 -14.42 -23.44
C LYS A 508 -17.03 -14.77 -22.51
N VAL A 509 -17.14 -15.89 -21.84
CA VAL A 509 -16.15 -16.34 -20.87
C VAL A 509 -15.78 -17.81 -21.09
N ILE A 510 -14.53 -18.16 -20.81
CA ILE A 510 -14.09 -19.56 -20.77
C ILE A 510 -14.13 -20.02 -19.32
N ILE A 511 -15.04 -20.95 -19.03
CA ILE A 511 -15.22 -21.47 -17.66
C ILE A 511 -14.31 -22.66 -17.43
N ARG A 512 -13.50 -22.58 -16.36
CA ARG A 512 -12.76 -23.71 -15.79
C ARG A 512 -13.47 -24.16 -14.54
N LEU A 513 -13.80 -25.46 -14.47
CA LEU A 513 -14.54 -26.00 -13.32
C LEU A 513 -13.77 -25.82 -12.02
N ASP A 514 -14.49 -25.47 -10.96
CA ASP A 514 -14.01 -25.22 -9.60
C ASP A 514 -12.97 -24.07 -9.49
N GLN A 515 -12.85 -23.24 -10.53
CA GLN A 515 -12.02 -22.04 -10.53
C GLN A 515 -12.86 -20.78 -10.75
N TYR A 516 -12.62 -19.74 -9.97
CA TYR A 516 -13.25 -18.45 -10.17
C TYR A 516 -12.62 -17.71 -11.35
N ILE A 517 -13.47 -17.17 -12.20
CA ILE A 517 -13.12 -16.23 -13.27
C ILE A 517 -13.76 -14.87 -12.97
N GLY A 518 -13.11 -13.77 -13.36
CA GLY A 518 -13.64 -12.41 -13.24
C GLY A 518 -14.61 -12.10 -14.38
N LEU A 519 -15.71 -11.46 -14.05
CA LEU A 519 -16.62 -10.79 -14.99
C LEU A 519 -16.27 -9.30 -15.07
N SER A 520 -16.75 -8.60 -16.09
CA SER A 520 -16.39 -7.20 -16.34
C SER A 520 -17.00 -6.21 -15.35
N LYS A 521 -18.07 -6.59 -14.64
CA LYS A 521 -18.77 -5.74 -13.68
C LYS A 521 -18.75 -6.34 -12.28
N LEU A 522 -18.84 -5.46 -11.27
CA LEU A 522 -19.02 -5.80 -9.85
C LEU A 522 -20.48 -5.63 -9.46
N ASN A 523 -20.83 -6.01 -8.23
CA ASN A 523 -22.19 -5.86 -7.68
C ASN A 523 -23.28 -6.47 -8.58
N ILE A 524 -22.96 -7.62 -9.16
CA ILE A 524 -23.87 -8.37 -10.03
C ILE A 524 -25.04 -8.91 -9.22
N VAL A 525 -26.25 -8.82 -9.77
CA VAL A 525 -27.46 -9.42 -9.18
C VAL A 525 -27.47 -10.93 -9.44
N PRO A 526 -27.21 -11.80 -8.46
CA PRO A 526 -27.02 -13.23 -8.68
C PRO A 526 -28.19 -13.92 -9.42
N GLU A 527 -29.41 -13.53 -9.09
CA GLU A 527 -30.62 -14.11 -9.67
C GLU A 527 -30.86 -13.67 -11.12
N SER A 528 -30.14 -12.66 -11.60
CA SER A 528 -30.23 -12.19 -12.99
C SER A 528 -29.27 -12.93 -13.93
N VAL A 529 -28.31 -13.69 -13.35
CA VAL A 529 -27.28 -14.35 -14.15
C VAL A 529 -27.88 -15.51 -14.96
N GLN A 530 -27.72 -15.43 -16.26
CA GLN A 530 -28.07 -16.49 -17.21
C GLN A 530 -26.79 -16.92 -17.93
N ILE A 531 -26.58 -18.21 -18.03
CA ILE A 531 -25.46 -18.80 -18.77
C ILE A 531 -25.98 -19.75 -19.81
N ILE A 532 -25.53 -19.57 -21.06
CA ILE A 532 -25.86 -20.45 -22.18
C ILE A 532 -24.58 -20.88 -22.90
N ASP A 533 -24.60 -22.09 -23.48
CA ASP A 533 -23.55 -22.56 -24.39
C ASP A 533 -23.86 -22.23 -25.85
N GLY A 534 -22.96 -22.63 -26.75
CA GLY A 534 -23.11 -22.42 -28.19
C GLY A 534 -24.33 -23.14 -28.82
N ASP A 535 -24.90 -24.13 -28.14
CA ASP A 535 -26.08 -24.88 -28.57
C ASP A 535 -27.38 -24.33 -27.95
N GLY A 536 -27.28 -23.32 -27.10
CA GLY A 536 -28.40 -22.67 -26.41
C GLY A 536 -28.87 -23.39 -25.16
N THR A 537 -28.06 -24.28 -24.58
CA THR A 537 -28.36 -24.94 -23.30
C THR A 537 -28.21 -23.96 -22.16
N GLU A 538 -29.20 -23.85 -21.29
CA GLU A 538 -29.17 -23.00 -20.09
C GLU A 538 -28.66 -23.79 -18.89
N TYR A 539 -27.88 -23.11 -18.04
CA TYR A 539 -27.26 -23.63 -16.81
C TYR A 539 -27.84 -22.97 -15.57
N VAL A 540 -27.91 -23.72 -14.47
CA VAL A 540 -28.67 -23.35 -13.27
C VAL A 540 -27.73 -22.92 -12.14
N LEU A 541 -28.00 -21.74 -11.58
CA LEU A 541 -27.30 -21.22 -10.37
C LEU A 541 -27.47 -22.20 -9.20
N GLY A 542 -26.36 -22.46 -8.50
CA GLY A 542 -26.28 -23.38 -7.36
C GLY A 542 -26.18 -24.87 -7.73
N SER A 543 -26.45 -25.23 -9.00
CA SER A 543 -26.29 -26.60 -9.49
C SER A 543 -25.15 -26.73 -10.47
N ASP A 544 -25.06 -25.85 -11.45
CA ASP A 544 -24.03 -25.86 -12.49
C ASP A 544 -22.95 -24.80 -12.27
N PHE A 545 -23.30 -23.70 -11.64
CA PHE A 545 -22.39 -22.61 -11.34
C PHE A 545 -22.74 -21.88 -10.03
N GLU A 546 -21.77 -21.15 -9.49
CA GLU A 546 -21.96 -20.19 -8.40
C GLU A 546 -21.36 -18.84 -8.77
N ILE A 547 -21.88 -17.76 -8.16
CA ILE A 547 -21.44 -16.41 -8.38
C ILE A 547 -21.21 -15.67 -7.05
N LEU A 548 -20.12 -14.95 -6.96
CA LEU A 548 -19.84 -13.94 -5.94
C LEU A 548 -20.10 -12.58 -6.60
N GLY A 549 -21.35 -12.11 -6.50
CA GLY A 549 -21.83 -10.96 -7.26
C GLY A 549 -21.16 -9.66 -6.85
N ASP A 550 -20.89 -9.47 -5.57
CA ASP A 550 -20.20 -8.31 -5.00
C ASP A 550 -18.84 -8.03 -5.65
N ILE A 551 -18.07 -9.09 -5.89
CA ILE A 551 -16.73 -9.01 -6.50
C ILE A 551 -16.70 -9.47 -7.98
N GLY A 552 -17.86 -9.69 -8.59
CA GLY A 552 -17.96 -10.07 -10.01
C GLY A 552 -17.24 -11.36 -10.38
N LYS A 553 -17.29 -12.40 -9.52
CA LYS A 553 -16.60 -13.66 -9.77
C LYS A 553 -17.57 -14.82 -9.98
N LEU A 554 -17.37 -15.53 -11.09
CA LEU A 554 -18.16 -16.68 -11.51
C LEU A 554 -17.31 -17.96 -11.44
N LYS A 555 -17.92 -19.09 -11.00
CA LYS A 555 -17.27 -20.39 -10.97
C LYS A 555 -18.23 -21.49 -11.46
N GLY A 556 -17.83 -22.27 -12.46
CA GLY A 556 -18.52 -23.50 -12.85
C GLY A 556 -18.25 -24.63 -11.85
N LEU A 557 -19.26 -25.42 -11.54
CA LEU A 557 -19.17 -26.51 -10.58
C LEU A 557 -18.87 -27.85 -11.27
N SER A 558 -17.90 -28.59 -10.77
CA SER A 558 -17.59 -29.94 -11.27
C SER A 558 -18.70 -30.96 -11.02
N THR A 559 -19.64 -30.64 -10.11
CA THR A 559 -20.84 -31.44 -9.83
C THR A 559 -21.99 -31.15 -10.79
N GLY A 560 -21.89 -30.10 -11.58
CA GLY A 560 -22.89 -29.69 -12.56
C GLY A 560 -22.67 -30.29 -13.97
N SER A 561 -23.34 -29.72 -14.93
CA SER A 561 -23.36 -30.21 -16.33
C SER A 561 -22.44 -29.39 -17.27
N MET A 562 -21.74 -28.37 -16.77
CA MET A 562 -20.85 -27.55 -17.58
C MET A 562 -19.59 -28.31 -18.02
N LEU A 563 -19.02 -27.95 -19.16
CA LEU A 563 -17.82 -28.55 -19.69
C LEU A 563 -16.60 -27.70 -19.37
N ASN A 564 -15.56 -28.34 -18.83
CA ASN A 564 -14.31 -27.67 -18.45
C ASN A 564 -13.58 -27.08 -19.66
N GLY A 565 -13.23 -25.81 -19.60
CA GLY A 565 -12.49 -25.10 -20.64
C GLY A 565 -13.32 -24.71 -21.87
N SER A 566 -14.64 -24.78 -21.79
CA SER A 566 -15.57 -24.37 -22.87
C SER A 566 -15.97 -22.90 -22.74
N GLU A 567 -16.30 -22.28 -23.87
CA GLU A 567 -16.81 -20.91 -23.95
C GLU A 567 -18.32 -20.89 -23.68
N TYR A 568 -18.73 -19.93 -22.85
CA TYR A 568 -20.13 -19.67 -22.51
C TYR A 568 -20.44 -18.19 -22.67
N VAL A 569 -21.72 -17.90 -22.95
CA VAL A 569 -22.27 -16.54 -22.93
C VAL A 569 -22.94 -16.35 -21.58
N VAL A 570 -22.50 -15.32 -20.85
CA VAL A 570 -23.04 -14.93 -19.55
C VAL A 570 -23.78 -13.61 -19.70
N THR A 571 -25.03 -13.57 -19.27
CA THR A 571 -25.86 -12.37 -19.29
C THR A 571 -26.32 -12.05 -17.88
N TYR A 572 -26.20 -10.77 -17.45
CA TYR A 572 -26.58 -10.36 -16.10
C TYR A 572 -26.87 -8.85 -16.02
N VAL A 573 -27.50 -8.43 -14.92
CA VAL A 573 -27.62 -7.01 -14.53
C VAL A 573 -26.84 -6.76 -13.24
N TYR A 574 -26.47 -5.51 -12.98
CA TYR A 574 -25.61 -5.14 -11.87
C TYR A 574 -26.01 -3.80 -11.23
N PHE A 575 -25.39 -3.46 -10.12
CA PHE A 575 -25.54 -2.16 -9.48
C PHE A 575 -24.26 -1.33 -9.73
N PRO A 576 -24.28 -0.33 -10.63
CA PRO A 576 -23.18 0.62 -10.73
C PRO A 576 -22.98 1.43 -9.43
N VAL A 577 -24.04 1.64 -8.66
CA VAL A 577 -24.00 2.24 -7.33
C VAL A 577 -24.76 1.37 -6.37
N ILE A 578 -24.16 0.93 -5.28
CA ILE A 578 -24.79 0.14 -4.23
C ILE A 578 -24.61 0.80 -2.87
N ASP A 579 -25.73 0.93 -2.13
CA ASP A 579 -25.80 1.42 -0.76
C ASP A 579 -24.99 2.73 -0.50
N SER A 580 -25.02 3.66 -1.46
CA SER A 580 -24.36 4.96 -1.34
C SER A 580 -24.96 5.79 -0.20
N GLU A 581 -24.11 6.32 0.67
CA GLU A 581 -24.44 7.21 1.78
C GLU A 581 -24.40 8.71 1.39
N HIS A 582 -23.95 9.01 0.16
CA HIS A 582 -23.77 10.38 -0.33
C HIS A 582 -25.09 11.06 -0.66
N VAL A 583 -25.83 11.41 0.39
CA VAL A 583 -27.06 12.21 0.33
C VAL A 583 -26.70 13.64 0.72
N ASN A 584 -27.21 14.62 0.00
CA ASN A 584 -26.90 16.06 0.14
C ASN A 584 -25.42 16.43 -0.11
N SER A 585 -24.66 15.57 -0.77
CA SER A 585 -23.28 15.83 -1.18
C SER A 585 -23.24 16.11 -2.69
N GLU A 586 -22.54 17.17 -3.12
CA GLU A 586 -22.35 17.45 -4.53
C GLU A 586 -21.04 16.89 -5.07
N ASP A 587 -19.99 16.89 -4.27
CA ASP A 587 -18.65 16.49 -4.70
C ASP A 587 -18.43 14.98 -4.68
N LEU A 588 -19.04 14.29 -3.70
CA LEU A 588 -18.89 12.84 -3.49
C LEU A 588 -19.93 11.98 -4.20
N ASN A 589 -20.78 12.59 -5.03
CA ASN A 589 -21.85 11.84 -5.69
C ASN A 589 -21.31 10.85 -6.71
N PRO A 590 -21.84 9.61 -6.74
CA PRO A 590 -21.38 8.58 -7.66
C PRO A 590 -21.54 8.98 -9.13
N ILE A 591 -20.59 8.53 -9.94
CA ILE A 591 -20.60 8.66 -11.40
C ILE A 591 -20.63 7.25 -11.98
N PHE A 592 -21.52 7.02 -12.92
CA PHE A 592 -21.64 5.78 -13.67
C PHE A 592 -22.12 6.07 -15.09
N ASP A 593 -21.58 5.38 -16.08
CA ASP A 593 -21.93 5.49 -17.50
C ASP A 593 -22.06 6.96 -17.97
N GLY A 594 -21.12 7.82 -17.56
CA GLY A 594 -21.09 9.24 -17.91
C GLY A 594 -22.15 10.11 -17.22
N ILE A 595 -22.86 9.60 -16.24
CA ILE A 595 -23.91 10.30 -15.48
C ILE A 595 -23.47 10.48 -14.03
N LYS A 596 -23.51 11.74 -13.53
CA LYS A 596 -23.41 12.04 -12.11
C LYS A 596 -24.81 12.16 -11.52
N ILE A 597 -25.05 11.49 -10.39
CA ILE A 597 -26.33 11.55 -9.70
C ILE A 597 -26.18 12.33 -8.40
N THR A 598 -27.07 13.28 -8.15
CA THR A 598 -27.16 13.99 -6.88
C THR A 598 -28.52 13.71 -6.26
N VAL A 599 -28.49 13.16 -5.06
CA VAL A 599 -29.69 12.93 -4.24
C VAL A 599 -29.70 13.96 -3.13
N GLN A 600 -30.75 14.78 -3.08
CA GLN A 600 -30.93 15.80 -2.06
C GLN A 600 -32.17 15.50 -1.24
N ASP A 601 -32.02 15.55 0.07
CA ASP A 601 -33.13 15.50 0.99
C ASP A 601 -33.83 16.88 1.09
N VAL A 602 -35.03 16.89 1.60
CA VAL A 602 -35.73 18.15 1.90
C VAL A 602 -35.21 18.68 3.21
N GLU A 603 -34.70 19.90 3.20
CA GLU A 603 -34.47 20.62 4.46
C GLU A 603 -35.78 20.74 5.21
N LEU A 604 -35.82 20.14 6.40
CA LEU A 604 -36.94 20.27 7.28
C LEU A 604 -36.84 21.61 7.99
N ASP A 605 -37.72 22.51 7.63
CA ASP A 605 -37.88 23.80 8.31
C ASP A 605 -39.18 23.82 9.10
N LEU A 606 -39.16 24.55 10.20
CA LEU A 606 -40.37 24.75 10.99
C LEU A 606 -41.33 25.67 10.23
N ASP A 607 -42.56 25.24 10.05
CA ASP A 607 -43.62 26.13 9.54
C ASP A 607 -43.92 27.19 10.61
N ASP A 608 -43.35 28.39 10.44
CA ASP A 608 -43.47 29.52 11.35
C ASP A 608 -44.95 29.91 11.63
N ASN A 609 -45.86 29.59 10.73
CA ASN A 609 -47.29 29.87 10.92
C ASN A 609 -48.00 28.82 11.77
N ARG A 610 -47.43 27.62 11.88
CA ARG A 610 -48.01 26.48 12.62
C ARG A 610 -47.19 26.11 13.84
N THR A 611 -45.96 26.59 13.96
CA THR A 611 -45.03 26.31 15.04
C THR A 611 -45.17 27.39 16.12
N GLY A 612 -45.40 26.99 17.34
CA GLY A 612 -45.50 27.90 18.47
C GLY A 612 -45.84 27.15 19.78
N TRP A 613 -45.79 27.91 20.86
CA TRP A 613 -46.13 27.35 22.17
C TRP A 613 -47.63 27.20 22.32
N LYS A 614 -48.11 26.00 22.64
CA LYS A 614 -49.53 25.70 22.86
C LYS A 614 -50.10 26.41 24.09
N THR A 615 -49.25 26.82 25.05
CA THR A 615 -49.59 27.59 26.24
C THR A 615 -48.50 28.60 26.52
N SER A 616 -48.88 29.86 26.68
CA SER A 616 -47.97 30.93 27.04
C SER A 616 -47.47 30.78 28.46
N THR A 617 -46.35 30.14 28.65
CA THR A 617 -45.55 30.30 29.84
C THR A 617 -44.27 31.02 29.47
N LEU A 618 -43.85 31.86 30.35
CA LEU A 618 -42.71 32.76 30.31
C LEU A 618 -41.35 32.14 29.85
N SER A 619 -41.26 31.58 28.67
CA SER A 619 -39.96 31.11 28.17
C SER A 619 -39.58 31.89 26.92
N ASN A 620 -38.36 32.39 26.93
CA ASN A 620 -37.70 32.98 25.74
C ASN A 620 -37.07 31.92 24.84
N TRP A 621 -37.56 30.69 24.87
CA TRP A 621 -37.04 29.62 24.04
C TRP A 621 -37.68 29.70 22.67
N ILE A 622 -36.83 29.68 21.65
CA ILE A 622 -37.22 29.56 20.25
C ILE A 622 -37.25 28.06 19.95
N PRO A 623 -38.37 27.50 19.45
CA PRO A 623 -38.35 26.11 18.99
C PRO A 623 -37.40 25.99 17.81
N ASP A 624 -36.56 24.98 17.82
CA ASP A 624 -35.64 24.65 16.76
C ASP A 624 -35.68 23.15 16.53
N VAL A 625 -35.53 22.71 15.29
CA VAL A 625 -35.37 21.30 14.93
C VAL A 625 -33.88 21.02 14.92
N ILE A 626 -33.43 20.40 16.02
CA ILE A 626 -32.08 19.86 16.05
C ILE A 626 -32.17 18.45 15.49
N PRO A 627 -31.59 18.14 14.30
CA PRO A 627 -31.48 16.77 13.89
C PRO A 627 -30.71 16.00 14.96
N PHE A 628 -31.31 14.91 15.44
CA PHE A 628 -30.56 13.98 16.29
C PHE A 628 -29.32 13.54 15.55
N ASN A 629 -28.19 13.41 16.25
CA ASN A 629 -26.87 13.04 15.77
C ASN A 629 -26.76 11.62 15.16
N ASN A 630 -27.81 11.10 14.60
CA ASN A 630 -27.77 10.07 13.61
C ASN A 630 -28.34 10.70 12.36
N ALA A 631 -27.49 11.09 11.46
CA ALA A 631 -27.79 11.63 10.14
C ALA A 631 -28.69 10.71 9.29
N ASP A 632 -29.19 9.64 9.83
CA ASP A 632 -29.77 8.49 9.21
C ASP A 632 -31.28 8.40 9.33
N GLN A 633 -31.95 9.41 9.87
CA GLN A 633 -33.41 9.40 9.93
C GLN A 633 -33.97 10.55 9.11
N PHE A 634 -34.47 10.22 7.91
CA PHE A 634 -35.45 11.07 7.25
C PHE A 634 -36.61 11.30 8.20
N MET A 635 -36.76 12.53 8.68
CA MET A 635 -38.01 12.90 9.30
C MET A 635 -39.03 13.12 8.19
N TYR A 636 -40.02 12.27 8.09
CA TYR A 636 -41.18 12.53 7.27
C TYR A 636 -41.84 13.84 7.75
N PRO A 637 -42.33 14.69 6.82
CA PRO A 637 -43.18 15.78 7.21
C PRO A 637 -44.41 15.20 7.94
N ALA A 638 -44.34 15.21 9.24
CA ALA A 638 -45.42 14.84 10.13
C ALA A 638 -45.85 16.07 10.90
N ASP A 639 -47.13 16.20 11.09
CA ASP A 639 -47.67 17.22 12.01
C ASP A 639 -47.24 16.84 13.44
N TYR A 640 -46.15 17.43 13.91
CA TYR A 640 -45.73 17.33 15.28
C TYR A 640 -46.60 18.27 16.14
N GLU A 641 -47.47 17.71 16.97
CA GLU A 641 -48.26 18.45 17.95
C GLU A 641 -47.45 18.86 19.20
#